data_c7743561c36f4c7eec3d5ddcf6a01904
#
_entry.id   c7743561c36f4c7eec3d5ddcf6a01904
#
_cell.length_a   1.000
_cell.length_b   1.000
_cell.length_c   1.000
_cell.angle_alpha   90.00
_cell.angle_beta   90.00
_cell.angle_gamma   90.00
#
_symmetry.space_group_name_H-M   'P 1'
#
loop_
_entity.id
_entity.type
_entity.pdbx_description
1 polymer ?
#
loop_
_entity_poly.entity_id
_entity_poly.type
_entity_poly.pdbx_seq_one_letter_code
_entity_poly.pdbx_strand_id
1 'polypeptide(L)'
;MALIGTIRKNGWILIALMTLALGGFILMEIISNSQRNSAGDVNTLGKVNGAEIKRSEFEDYEKLVYSNAKSNTFQVRGQMWDYFVERALVNQESEALGLGVDGEELKELEFGMNPSPIIADRFKDATGQVNRQQLASIKGAIEGGQFTDPLNRAYWATQEKEIIKERLQSKIITLVTKGMYTPTWQAEMAFRENNERLDFAYVRIPYDKVKDADAPLTDADYSAFLKQNPHLYDQTEETRVANYVSFDVLPTAGDTAANREVVAKLFEGLRTATNDSTYIAVNNGVLENTYKAKAALPPSIADSLLQKPLNTVVGPYLDGGAWTIAKILDRKVIPDSVRARHILIPTNNPNGEKIIDSLKALVQNGKGRFDSLAVQNSQDGGSRIKGGDLGWFGVNQMVPEFNAIAFYEGEQGKLYKVQTQFGWHLIEITGKKFIKNEPSVKAAYISQRVEPSEATQRTVKDRAVAFIQQAKTITDFNTLAGQQNLKIETSAALKTNDFTVGQLSPGEFSRDVVRWAFNEKSKVGQVSQEVFGFRDANGGYFDSHYVVAALKNVASKGSANVATLKALPEAELKVRNLKKGEILKAKIAAGTDLAAIAAQWETKVDTARGTSMMQAGGEPRVLGTVFTLAKDVLSGPIIGNGGLYVVKPITEKPQVQVPADLSLFRKQVSSAAASAVKTTLISSMKKTADLRDNRARFF
;
A
#
# COMPACT_ATOMS: atom_id res chain seq x y z
N MET A 1 -59.48 -57.28 -12.02
CA MET A 1 -59.63 -56.79 -13.42
C MET A 1 -60.66 -55.66 -13.62
N ALA A 2 -61.27 -55.15 -12.54
CA ALA A 2 -62.23 -54.03 -12.63
C ALA A 2 -61.60 -52.60 -12.70
N LEU A 3 -60.35 -52.42 -12.26
CA LEU A 3 -59.73 -51.07 -12.20
C LEU A 3 -59.26 -50.54 -13.60
N ILE A 4 -58.82 -51.46 -14.45
CA ILE A 4 -58.34 -51.14 -15.83
C ILE A 4 -59.49 -50.72 -16.77
N GLY A 5 -60.68 -51.27 -16.56
CA GLY A 5 -61.90 -50.95 -17.35
C GLY A 5 -62.42 -49.52 -17.04
N THR A 6 -62.34 -49.11 -15.80
CA THR A 6 -62.77 -47.76 -15.34
C THR A 6 -61.78 -46.66 -15.81
N ILE A 7 -60.48 -46.96 -15.83
CA ILE A 7 -59.45 -46.04 -16.35
C ILE A 7 -59.60 -45.83 -17.86
N ARG A 8 -59.97 -46.87 -18.61
CA ARG A 8 -60.15 -46.77 -20.05
C ARG A 8 -61.42 -46.01 -20.46
N LYS A 9 -62.44 -46.00 -19.61
CA LYS A 9 -63.70 -45.27 -19.84
C LYS A 9 -63.56 -43.78 -19.49
N ASN A 10 -62.62 -43.40 -18.63
CA ASN A 10 -62.39 -42.02 -18.17
C ASN A 10 -60.99 -41.56 -18.53
N GLY A 11 -60.42 -41.91 -19.70
CA GLY A 11 -59.06 -41.53 -20.14
C GLY A 11 -58.80 -40.04 -20.13
N TRP A 12 -59.86 -39.20 -20.21
CA TRP A 12 -59.76 -37.78 -20.12
C TRP A 12 -59.31 -37.31 -18.73
N ILE A 13 -59.62 -38.05 -17.63
CA ILE A 13 -59.17 -37.74 -16.25
C ILE A 13 -57.67 -37.99 -16.17
N LEU A 14 -57.10 -38.96 -16.81
CA LEU A 14 -55.69 -39.24 -16.86
C LEU A 14 -54.92 -38.11 -17.59
N ILE A 15 -55.51 -37.66 -18.73
CA ILE A 15 -54.99 -36.57 -19.52
C ILE A 15 -55.03 -35.25 -18.68
N ALA A 16 -56.16 -35.00 -18.00
CA ALA A 16 -56.30 -33.86 -17.14
C ALA A 16 -55.30 -33.85 -15.96
N LEU A 17 -55.09 -35.02 -15.33
CA LEU A 17 -54.07 -35.15 -14.25
C LEU A 17 -52.63 -35.00 -14.77
N MET A 18 -52.34 -35.55 -15.97
CA MET A 18 -51.02 -35.34 -16.60
C MET A 18 -50.81 -33.87 -16.99
N THR A 19 -51.83 -33.21 -17.52
CA THR A 19 -51.74 -31.78 -17.87
C THR A 19 -51.61 -30.92 -16.62
N LEU A 20 -52.28 -31.26 -15.52
CA LEU A 20 -52.12 -30.58 -14.23
C LEU A 20 -50.74 -30.82 -13.60
N ALA A 21 -50.21 -32.04 -13.71
CA ALA A 21 -48.85 -32.35 -13.25
C ALA A 21 -47.78 -31.66 -14.10
N LEU A 22 -47.94 -31.64 -15.44
CA LEU A 22 -47.03 -30.90 -16.34
C LEU A 22 -47.14 -29.36 -16.10
N GLY A 23 -48.36 -28.84 -15.96
CA GLY A 23 -48.59 -27.44 -15.63
C GLY A 23 -48.01 -27.05 -14.28
N GLY A 24 -48.16 -27.92 -13.25
CA GLY A 24 -47.51 -27.76 -11.95
C GLY A 24 -45.98 -27.79 -12.02
N PHE A 25 -45.42 -28.67 -12.87
CA PHE A 25 -43.98 -28.76 -13.10
C PHE A 25 -43.44 -27.47 -13.79
N ILE A 26 -44.16 -27.03 -14.84
CA ILE A 26 -43.81 -25.78 -15.54
C ILE A 26 -43.96 -24.54 -14.61
N LEU A 27 -45.03 -24.51 -13.81
CA LEU A 27 -45.20 -23.45 -12.79
C LEU A 27 -44.12 -23.51 -11.74
N MET A 28 -43.72 -24.67 -11.27
CA MET A 28 -42.62 -24.86 -10.31
C MET A 28 -41.29 -24.47 -10.91
N GLU A 29 -41.07 -24.74 -12.20
CA GLU A 29 -39.87 -24.31 -12.93
C GLU A 29 -39.84 -22.80 -13.19
N ILE A 30 -40.99 -22.16 -13.48
CA ILE A 30 -41.12 -20.70 -13.57
C ILE A 30 -40.93 -20.05 -12.22
N ILE A 31 -41.47 -20.58 -11.12
CA ILE A 31 -41.29 -20.08 -9.77
C ILE A 31 -39.84 -20.32 -9.31
N SER A 32 -39.22 -21.45 -9.59
CA SER A 32 -37.85 -21.73 -9.29
C SER A 32 -36.86 -20.86 -10.13
N ASN A 33 -37.21 -20.60 -11.39
CA ASN A 33 -36.47 -19.64 -12.22
C ASN A 33 -36.67 -18.18 -11.78
N SER A 34 -37.85 -17.80 -11.26
CA SER A 34 -38.05 -16.47 -10.68
C SER A 34 -37.35 -16.33 -9.33
N GLN A 35 -37.21 -17.38 -8.54
CA GLN A 35 -36.36 -17.41 -7.35
C GLN A 35 -34.88 -17.51 -7.69
N ARG A 36 -34.49 -18.18 -8.80
CA ARG A 36 -33.10 -18.12 -9.32
C ARG A 36 -32.74 -16.78 -9.92
N ASN A 37 -33.68 -16.04 -10.48
CA ASN A 37 -33.46 -14.63 -10.89
C ASN A 37 -33.40 -13.66 -9.71
N SER A 38 -33.83 -14.09 -8.51
CA SER A 38 -33.59 -13.38 -7.24
C SER A 38 -32.27 -13.80 -6.58
N ALA A 39 -31.74 -15.00 -6.87
CA ALA A 39 -30.36 -15.39 -6.63
C ALA A 39 -29.56 -14.87 -7.83
N GLY A 40 -29.03 -13.65 -7.74
CA GLY A 40 -28.32 -12.96 -8.82
C GLY A 40 -27.42 -13.90 -9.61
N ASP A 41 -27.37 -13.70 -10.90
CA ASP A 41 -26.61 -14.51 -11.86
C ASP A 41 -25.24 -14.89 -11.29
N VAL A 42 -25.00 -16.17 -11.11
CA VAL A 42 -23.78 -16.73 -10.51
C VAL A 42 -22.51 -16.31 -11.27
N ASN A 43 -22.66 -15.80 -12.50
CA ASN A 43 -21.57 -15.36 -13.36
C ASN A 43 -21.42 -13.82 -13.42
N THR A 44 -22.29 -13.04 -12.79
CA THR A 44 -22.21 -11.58 -12.81
C THR A 44 -21.55 -11.06 -11.55
N LEU A 45 -20.28 -10.62 -11.68
CA LEU A 45 -19.50 -10.05 -10.61
C LEU A 45 -19.99 -8.64 -10.21
N GLY A 46 -20.59 -7.92 -11.15
CA GLY A 46 -21.20 -6.62 -10.94
C GLY A 46 -21.76 -6.01 -12.21
N LYS A 47 -22.30 -4.78 -12.09
CA LYS A 47 -22.88 -4.03 -13.23
C LYS A 47 -22.43 -2.56 -13.19
N VAL A 48 -22.25 -1.98 -14.36
CA VAL A 48 -21.92 -0.57 -14.58
C VAL A 48 -22.92 0.01 -15.56
N ASN A 49 -23.84 0.86 -15.11
CA ASN A 49 -24.95 1.40 -15.89
C ASN A 49 -25.73 0.28 -16.63
N GLY A 50 -25.94 -0.85 -15.97
CA GLY A 50 -26.62 -2.02 -16.53
C GLY A 50 -25.72 -3.02 -17.28
N ALA A 51 -24.53 -2.62 -17.77
CA ALA A 51 -23.58 -3.53 -18.42
C ALA A 51 -22.92 -4.45 -17.39
N GLU A 52 -22.85 -5.74 -17.70
CA GLU A 52 -22.35 -6.77 -16.78
C GLU A 52 -20.83 -6.91 -16.82
N ILE A 53 -20.23 -7.01 -15.64
CA ILE A 53 -18.85 -7.48 -15.46
C ILE A 53 -18.93 -8.98 -15.15
N LYS A 54 -18.49 -9.81 -16.09
CA LYS A 54 -18.55 -11.27 -15.96
C LYS A 54 -17.44 -11.79 -15.06
N ARG A 55 -17.81 -12.72 -14.18
CA ARG A 55 -16.86 -13.39 -13.27
C ARG A 55 -15.79 -14.16 -14.04
N SER A 56 -16.17 -14.88 -15.09
CA SER A 56 -15.21 -15.64 -15.90
C SER A 56 -14.13 -14.74 -16.51
N GLU A 57 -14.51 -13.60 -17.12
CA GLU A 57 -13.54 -12.66 -17.69
C GLU A 57 -12.61 -12.07 -16.62
N PHE A 58 -13.14 -11.81 -15.43
CA PHE A 58 -12.36 -11.31 -14.31
C PHE A 58 -11.33 -12.35 -13.80
N GLU A 59 -11.75 -13.60 -13.61
CA GLU A 59 -10.85 -14.67 -13.18
C GLU A 59 -9.80 -15.03 -14.23
N ASP A 60 -10.15 -14.98 -15.52
CA ASP A 60 -9.19 -15.18 -16.61
C ASP A 60 -8.15 -14.05 -16.64
N TYR A 61 -8.58 -12.81 -16.44
CA TYR A 61 -7.66 -11.66 -16.31
C TYR A 61 -6.73 -11.83 -15.09
N GLU A 62 -7.25 -12.27 -13.94
CA GLU A 62 -6.45 -12.55 -12.74
C GLU A 62 -5.35 -13.58 -13.04
N LYS A 63 -5.70 -14.70 -13.69
CA LYS A 63 -4.74 -15.75 -14.06
C LYS A 63 -3.69 -15.28 -15.06
N LEU A 64 -4.08 -14.48 -16.05
CA LEU A 64 -3.17 -14.04 -17.11
C LEU A 64 -2.20 -12.95 -16.64
N VAL A 65 -2.69 -11.98 -15.85
CA VAL A 65 -1.93 -10.77 -15.54
C VAL A 65 -1.26 -10.85 -14.17
N TYR A 66 -1.88 -11.52 -13.21
CA TYR A 66 -1.47 -11.54 -11.80
C TYR A 66 -1.07 -12.90 -11.24
N SER A 67 -0.91 -13.94 -12.07
CA SER A 67 -0.51 -15.30 -11.63
C SER A 67 0.76 -15.34 -10.78
N ASN A 68 1.70 -14.44 -11.02
CA ASN A 68 2.98 -14.34 -10.31
C ASN A 68 2.99 -13.22 -9.25
N ALA A 69 1.86 -12.56 -9.01
CA ALA A 69 1.82 -11.47 -8.05
C ALA A 69 1.95 -12.03 -6.62
N LYS A 70 3.02 -11.63 -5.93
CA LYS A 70 3.24 -11.90 -4.49
C LYS A 70 2.42 -10.97 -3.59
N SER A 71 1.61 -10.10 -4.19
CA SER A 71 0.80 -9.11 -3.49
C SER A 71 -0.48 -9.73 -2.89
N ASN A 72 -1.05 -9.02 -1.94
CA ASN A 72 -2.32 -9.42 -1.31
C ASN A 72 -3.43 -9.55 -2.37
N THR A 73 -4.03 -10.74 -2.48
CA THR A 73 -5.07 -11.09 -3.46
C THR A 73 -6.25 -10.11 -3.43
N PHE A 74 -6.65 -9.63 -2.25
CA PHE A 74 -7.74 -8.65 -2.12
C PHE A 74 -7.39 -7.31 -2.75
N GLN A 75 -6.14 -6.84 -2.57
CA GLN A 75 -5.65 -5.62 -3.21
C GLN A 75 -5.64 -5.74 -4.73
N VAL A 76 -5.12 -6.85 -5.25
CA VAL A 76 -5.11 -7.14 -6.70
C VAL A 76 -6.54 -7.14 -7.25
N ARG A 77 -7.47 -7.84 -6.62
CA ARG A 77 -8.88 -7.87 -7.04
C ARG A 77 -9.57 -6.52 -6.93
N GLY A 78 -9.16 -5.67 -5.99
CA GLY A 78 -9.59 -4.27 -5.91
C GLY A 78 -9.15 -3.48 -7.14
N GLN A 79 -7.88 -3.55 -7.50
CA GLN A 79 -7.31 -2.88 -8.69
C GLN A 79 -7.94 -3.39 -10.00
N MET A 80 -8.16 -4.70 -10.10
CA MET A 80 -8.84 -5.31 -11.24
C MET A 80 -10.29 -4.81 -11.37
N TRP A 81 -11.02 -4.74 -10.26
CA TRP A 81 -12.37 -4.20 -10.26
C TRP A 81 -12.41 -2.76 -10.77
N ASP A 82 -11.51 -1.93 -10.28
CA ASP A 82 -11.39 -0.56 -10.76
C ASP A 82 -11.12 -0.49 -12.28
N TYR A 83 -10.22 -1.34 -12.78
CA TYR A 83 -9.95 -1.44 -14.21
C TYR A 83 -11.19 -1.86 -15.03
N PHE A 84 -11.93 -2.87 -14.58
CA PHE A 84 -13.14 -3.33 -15.27
C PHE A 84 -14.26 -2.28 -15.28
N VAL A 85 -14.46 -1.58 -14.16
CA VAL A 85 -15.40 -0.47 -14.05
C VAL A 85 -15.00 0.69 -14.99
N GLU A 86 -13.73 1.07 -14.95
CA GLU A 86 -13.20 2.13 -15.83
C GLU A 86 -13.34 1.77 -17.30
N ARG A 87 -13.00 0.54 -17.67
CA ARG A 87 -13.15 0.06 -19.04
C ARG A 87 -14.60 0.12 -19.51
N ALA A 88 -15.53 -0.29 -18.67
CA ALA A 88 -16.95 -0.24 -18.99
C ALA A 88 -17.44 1.20 -19.19
N LEU A 89 -17.06 2.12 -18.30
CA LEU A 89 -17.42 3.54 -18.40
C LEU A 89 -16.81 4.21 -19.63
N VAL A 90 -15.52 4.00 -19.88
CA VAL A 90 -14.81 4.56 -21.05
C VAL A 90 -15.44 4.06 -22.36
N ASN A 91 -15.77 2.76 -22.43
CA ASN A 91 -16.40 2.17 -23.62
C ASN A 91 -17.79 2.79 -23.86
N GLN A 92 -18.63 2.87 -22.83
CA GLN A 92 -19.99 3.44 -22.94
C GLN A 92 -19.94 4.91 -23.40
N GLU A 93 -19.05 5.70 -22.80
CA GLU A 93 -18.89 7.13 -23.17
C GLU A 93 -18.34 7.27 -24.58
N SER A 94 -17.35 6.45 -24.94
CA SER A 94 -16.78 6.46 -26.30
C SER A 94 -17.81 6.09 -27.35
N GLU A 95 -18.65 5.09 -27.10
CA GLU A 95 -19.74 4.69 -27.98
C GLU A 95 -20.74 5.82 -28.15
N ALA A 96 -21.15 6.48 -27.05
CA ALA A 96 -22.06 7.62 -27.06
C ALA A 96 -21.49 8.83 -27.86
N LEU A 97 -20.17 9.02 -27.83
CA LEU A 97 -19.46 10.07 -28.57
C LEU A 97 -19.06 9.67 -30.00
N GLY A 98 -19.33 8.43 -30.43
CA GLY A 98 -18.90 7.93 -31.73
C GLY A 98 -17.39 7.76 -31.88
N LEU A 99 -16.66 7.54 -30.76
CA LEU A 99 -15.21 7.33 -30.76
C LEU A 99 -14.88 5.84 -30.85
N GLY A 100 -13.92 5.49 -31.69
CA GLY A 100 -13.41 4.12 -31.81
C GLY A 100 -11.89 4.11 -31.95
N VAL A 101 -11.33 2.90 -31.91
CA VAL A 101 -9.95 2.59 -32.30
C VAL A 101 -10.05 1.53 -33.38
N ASP A 102 -9.62 1.88 -34.59
CA ASP A 102 -9.61 0.94 -35.72
C ASP A 102 -8.38 0.04 -35.68
N GLY A 103 -8.36 -0.96 -36.58
CA GLY A 103 -7.26 -1.93 -36.61
C GLY A 103 -5.91 -1.35 -37.02
N GLU A 104 -5.90 -0.26 -37.81
CA GLU A 104 -4.64 0.42 -38.23
C GLU A 104 -4.10 1.25 -37.06
N GLU A 105 -4.99 1.99 -36.37
CA GLU A 105 -4.60 2.73 -35.18
C GLU A 105 -4.09 1.79 -34.07
N LEU A 106 -4.75 0.65 -33.88
CA LEU A 106 -4.30 -0.35 -32.89
C LEU A 106 -2.90 -0.89 -33.23
N LYS A 107 -2.65 -1.25 -34.49
CA LYS A 107 -1.33 -1.71 -34.93
C LYS A 107 -0.24 -0.66 -34.74
N GLU A 108 -0.55 0.61 -34.98
CA GLU A 108 0.39 1.69 -34.69
C GLU A 108 0.69 1.84 -33.20
N LEU A 109 -0.33 1.68 -32.34
CA LEU A 109 -0.18 1.72 -30.89
C LEU A 109 0.59 0.52 -30.34
N GLU A 110 0.55 -0.62 -31.00
CA GLU A 110 1.29 -1.83 -30.61
C GLU A 110 2.72 -1.85 -31.16
N PHE A 111 2.90 -1.54 -32.42
CA PHE A 111 4.14 -1.81 -33.17
C PHE A 111 4.73 -0.58 -33.86
N GLY A 112 4.05 0.55 -33.86
CA GLY A 112 4.45 1.76 -34.55
C GLY A 112 5.59 2.54 -33.90
N MET A 113 5.90 3.70 -34.46
CA MET A 113 6.99 4.54 -33.98
C MET A 113 6.72 5.10 -32.58
N ASN A 114 5.46 5.38 -32.27
CA ASN A 114 5.00 5.88 -30.95
C ASN A 114 4.00 4.89 -30.34
N PRO A 115 4.48 3.77 -29.82
CA PRO A 115 3.60 2.77 -29.23
C PRO A 115 2.88 3.32 -28.00
N SER A 116 1.78 2.68 -27.63
CA SER A 116 1.05 3.03 -26.42
C SER A 116 1.95 3.01 -25.17
N PRO A 117 1.66 3.82 -24.15
CA PRO A 117 2.40 3.79 -22.88
C PRO A 117 2.46 2.38 -22.28
N ILE A 118 1.43 1.57 -22.46
CA ILE A 118 1.36 0.18 -22.00
C ILE A 118 2.45 -0.67 -22.67
N ILE A 119 2.55 -0.60 -23.98
CA ILE A 119 3.59 -1.33 -24.73
C ILE A 119 4.97 -0.78 -24.39
N ALA A 120 5.12 0.54 -24.34
CA ALA A 120 6.39 1.18 -24.02
C ALA A 120 6.91 0.78 -22.63
N ASP A 121 6.03 0.59 -21.66
CA ASP A 121 6.39 0.18 -20.30
C ASP A 121 6.72 -1.32 -20.19
N ARG A 122 5.93 -2.17 -20.84
CA ARG A 122 6.10 -3.64 -20.76
C ARG A 122 7.27 -4.18 -21.57
N PHE A 123 7.63 -3.50 -22.65
CA PHE A 123 8.71 -3.93 -23.56
C PHE A 123 9.93 -3.03 -23.49
N LYS A 124 10.32 -2.65 -22.27
CA LYS A 124 11.58 -1.92 -22.02
C LYS A 124 12.78 -2.86 -22.12
N ASP A 125 13.85 -2.39 -22.78
CA ASP A 125 15.16 -3.02 -22.72
C ASP A 125 15.93 -2.62 -21.44
N ALA A 126 17.14 -3.13 -21.29
CA ALA A 126 18.00 -2.82 -20.15
C ALA A 126 18.39 -1.33 -20.04
N THR A 127 18.20 -0.54 -21.09
CA THR A 127 18.45 0.91 -21.11
C THR A 127 17.21 1.74 -20.80
N GLY A 128 16.05 1.09 -20.64
CA GLY A 128 14.75 1.72 -20.40
C GLY A 128 14.04 2.18 -21.67
N GLN A 129 14.57 1.87 -22.86
CA GLN A 129 13.94 2.16 -24.14
C GLN A 129 13.07 1.00 -24.60
N VAL A 130 12.14 1.29 -25.52
CA VAL A 130 11.28 0.26 -26.11
C VAL A 130 12.10 -0.75 -26.92
N ASN A 131 12.01 -2.03 -26.59
CA ASN A 131 12.67 -3.12 -27.29
C ASN A 131 11.98 -3.40 -28.63
N ARG A 132 12.39 -2.63 -29.66
CA ARG A 132 11.84 -2.70 -31.00
C ARG A 132 12.07 -4.04 -31.68
N GLN A 133 13.17 -4.71 -31.39
CA GLN A 133 13.48 -6.02 -31.97
C GLN A 133 12.50 -7.08 -31.45
N GLN A 134 12.20 -7.07 -30.16
CA GLN A 134 11.21 -7.98 -29.58
C GLN A 134 9.81 -7.73 -30.16
N LEU A 135 9.38 -6.47 -30.25
CA LEU A 135 8.09 -6.11 -30.85
C LEU A 135 7.99 -6.52 -32.32
N ALA A 136 9.04 -6.31 -33.12
CA ALA A 136 9.08 -6.75 -34.50
C ALA A 136 8.98 -8.27 -34.63
N SER A 137 9.63 -9.03 -33.74
CA SER A 137 9.52 -10.49 -33.69
C SER A 137 8.09 -10.96 -33.38
N ILE A 138 7.42 -10.33 -32.41
CA ILE A 138 6.02 -10.63 -32.06
C ILE A 138 5.11 -10.29 -33.23
N LYS A 139 5.26 -9.11 -33.83
CA LYS A 139 4.51 -8.71 -35.02
C LYS A 139 4.64 -9.72 -36.16
N GLY A 140 5.87 -10.12 -36.48
CA GLY A 140 6.12 -11.11 -37.51
C GLY A 140 5.51 -12.47 -37.23
N ALA A 141 5.50 -12.90 -35.95
CA ALA A 141 4.87 -14.15 -35.52
C ALA A 141 3.34 -14.09 -35.64
N ILE A 142 2.72 -12.96 -35.34
CA ILE A 142 1.27 -12.73 -35.47
C ILE A 142 0.89 -12.73 -36.94
N GLU A 143 1.55 -11.93 -37.77
CA GLU A 143 1.27 -11.80 -39.23
C GLU A 143 1.56 -13.11 -39.99
N GLY A 144 2.58 -13.85 -39.57
CA GLY A 144 2.96 -15.15 -40.16
C GLY A 144 2.13 -16.33 -39.65
N GLY A 145 1.14 -16.14 -38.75
CA GLY A 145 0.32 -17.20 -38.18
C GLY A 145 1.07 -18.16 -37.26
N GLN A 146 2.27 -17.79 -36.82
CA GLN A 146 3.12 -18.58 -35.92
C GLN A 146 2.87 -18.30 -34.43
N PHE A 147 2.05 -17.30 -34.12
CA PHE A 147 1.67 -16.94 -32.74
C PHE A 147 0.54 -17.86 -32.25
N THR A 148 0.85 -19.15 -32.06
CA THR A 148 -0.14 -20.23 -31.85
C THR A 148 -0.36 -20.62 -30.39
N ASP A 149 0.57 -20.28 -29.48
CA ASP A 149 0.45 -20.59 -28.05
C ASP A 149 -0.81 -19.94 -27.45
N PRO A 150 -1.75 -20.72 -26.86
CA PRO A 150 -3.03 -20.20 -26.39
C PRO A 150 -2.87 -19.17 -25.25
N LEU A 151 -1.86 -19.34 -24.38
CA LEU A 151 -1.63 -18.46 -23.25
C LEU A 151 -1.11 -17.09 -23.71
N ASN A 152 -0.12 -17.11 -24.63
CA ASN A 152 0.43 -15.90 -25.21
C ASN A 152 -0.63 -15.14 -26.02
N ARG A 153 -1.48 -15.84 -26.77
CA ARG A 153 -2.60 -15.22 -27.51
C ARG A 153 -3.61 -14.55 -26.56
N ALA A 154 -4.00 -15.25 -25.49
CA ALA A 154 -4.94 -14.72 -24.48
C ALA A 154 -4.34 -13.50 -23.76
N TYR A 155 -3.05 -13.56 -23.42
CA TYR A 155 -2.34 -12.44 -22.83
C TYR A 155 -2.28 -11.23 -23.77
N TRP A 156 -1.97 -11.44 -25.06
CA TRP A 156 -1.94 -10.37 -26.06
C TRP A 156 -3.31 -9.74 -26.27
N ALA A 157 -4.36 -10.55 -26.44
CA ALA A 157 -5.73 -10.05 -26.55
C ALA A 157 -6.18 -9.24 -25.31
N THR A 158 -5.63 -9.57 -24.14
CA THR A 158 -5.88 -8.80 -22.92
C THR A 158 -5.16 -7.45 -22.96
N GLN A 159 -3.93 -7.40 -23.48
CA GLN A 159 -3.19 -6.15 -23.68
C GLN A 159 -3.88 -5.24 -24.70
N GLU A 160 -4.39 -5.80 -25.82
CA GLU A 160 -5.16 -5.03 -26.80
C GLU A 160 -6.36 -4.30 -26.15
N LYS A 161 -7.11 -5.00 -25.27
CA LYS A 161 -8.21 -4.37 -24.52
C LYS A 161 -7.74 -3.21 -23.63
N GLU A 162 -6.59 -3.36 -22.99
CA GLU A 162 -5.99 -2.29 -22.17
C GLU A 162 -5.55 -1.09 -23.01
N ILE A 163 -4.91 -1.33 -24.16
CA ILE A 163 -4.47 -0.31 -25.12
C ILE A 163 -5.68 0.45 -25.68
N ILE A 164 -6.73 -0.27 -26.09
CA ILE A 164 -7.97 0.32 -26.60
C ILE A 164 -8.61 1.21 -25.50
N LYS A 165 -8.73 0.71 -24.26
CA LYS A 165 -9.27 1.48 -23.12
C LYS A 165 -8.46 2.76 -22.87
N GLU A 166 -7.14 2.66 -22.84
CA GLU A 166 -6.24 3.80 -22.62
C GLU A 166 -6.39 4.83 -23.76
N ARG A 167 -6.43 4.37 -25.00
CA ARG A 167 -6.57 5.23 -26.19
C ARG A 167 -7.91 5.95 -26.22
N LEU A 168 -9.02 5.25 -25.96
CA LEU A 168 -10.35 5.83 -25.89
C LEU A 168 -10.45 6.88 -24.77
N GLN A 169 -9.92 6.56 -23.58
CA GLN A 169 -9.83 7.52 -22.48
C GLN A 169 -9.03 8.77 -22.86
N SER A 170 -7.92 8.62 -23.55
CA SER A 170 -7.11 9.72 -24.07
C SER A 170 -7.87 10.56 -25.09
N LYS A 171 -8.66 9.94 -25.98
CA LYS A 171 -9.54 10.65 -26.93
C LYS A 171 -10.60 11.47 -26.22
N ILE A 172 -11.30 10.90 -25.22
CA ILE A 172 -12.30 11.62 -24.41
C ILE A 172 -11.64 12.81 -23.70
N ILE A 173 -10.53 12.59 -23.01
CA ILE A 173 -9.77 13.66 -22.34
C ILE A 173 -9.38 14.75 -23.32
N THR A 174 -8.94 14.39 -24.52
CA THR A 174 -8.56 15.34 -25.55
C THR A 174 -9.75 16.16 -26.04
N LEU A 175 -10.90 15.55 -26.28
CA LEU A 175 -12.13 16.26 -26.63
C LEU A 175 -12.50 17.29 -25.56
N VAL A 176 -12.57 16.86 -24.30
CA VAL A 176 -12.93 17.76 -23.21
C VAL A 176 -11.93 18.91 -23.07
N THR A 177 -10.63 18.60 -23.05
CA THR A 177 -9.58 19.60 -22.83
C THR A 177 -9.40 20.56 -24.00
N LYS A 178 -9.64 20.11 -25.24
CA LYS A 178 -9.61 20.97 -26.43
C LYS A 178 -10.84 21.83 -26.59
N GLY A 179 -11.98 21.39 -26.02
CA GLY A 179 -13.20 22.20 -25.92
C GLY A 179 -13.16 23.28 -24.83
N MET A 180 -12.17 23.24 -23.94
CA MET A 180 -12.07 24.21 -22.83
C MET A 180 -11.55 25.54 -23.33
N TYR A 181 -12.25 26.61 -22.96
CA TYR A 181 -11.86 27.98 -23.26
C TYR A 181 -11.66 28.76 -21.95
N THR A 182 -10.53 29.45 -21.85
CA THR A 182 -10.24 30.37 -20.73
C THR A 182 -10.55 31.80 -21.16
N PRO A 183 -11.63 32.43 -20.65
CA PRO A 183 -11.95 33.81 -20.99
C PRO A 183 -10.91 34.81 -20.42
N THR A 184 -10.85 36.00 -20.98
CA THR A 184 -9.88 37.04 -20.59
C THR A 184 -9.97 37.38 -19.10
N TRP A 185 -11.20 37.57 -18.59
CA TRP A 185 -11.40 37.88 -17.17
C TRP A 185 -10.82 36.84 -16.20
N GLN A 186 -10.88 35.57 -16.58
CA GLN A 186 -10.31 34.48 -15.76
C GLN A 186 -8.78 34.50 -15.77
N ALA A 187 -8.17 34.86 -16.91
CA ALA A 187 -6.73 35.06 -17.00
C ALA A 187 -6.27 36.30 -16.20
N GLU A 188 -7.05 37.38 -16.22
CA GLU A 188 -6.85 38.59 -15.41
C GLU A 188 -6.94 38.26 -13.92
N MET A 189 -7.95 37.52 -13.51
CA MET A 189 -8.11 37.06 -12.13
C MET A 189 -6.93 36.23 -11.68
N ALA A 190 -6.51 35.25 -12.46
CA ALA A 190 -5.35 34.42 -12.17
C ALA A 190 -4.06 35.24 -12.09
N PHE A 191 -3.91 36.27 -12.95
CA PHE A 191 -2.79 37.19 -12.88
C PHE A 191 -2.81 37.97 -11.54
N ARG A 192 -3.96 38.56 -11.16
CA ARG A 192 -4.10 39.29 -9.90
C ARG A 192 -3.83 38.38 -8.68
N GLU A 193 -4.47 37.23 -8.63
CA GLU A 193 -4.29 36.25 -7.53
C GLU A 193 -2.84 35.81 -7.33
N ASN A 194 -2.08 35.73 -8.42
CA ASN A 194 -0.65 35.39 -8.36
C ASN A 194 0.27 36.55 -7.96
N ASN A 195 -0.10 37.79 -8.31
CA ASN A 195 0.83 38.93 -8.23
C ASN A 195 0.42 39.94 -7.14
N GLU A 196 -0.84 40.02 -6.76
CA GLU A 196 -1.26 40.81 -5.60
C GLU A 196 -0.75 40.14 -4.33
N ARG A 197 0.11 40.85 -3.58
CA ARG A 197 0.70 40.34 -2.36
C ARG A 197 0.40 41.28 -1.21
N LEU A 198 0.08 40.70 -0.06
CA LEU A 198 -0.33 41.43 1.12
C LEU A 198 0.39 40.88 2.34
N ASP A 199 0.85 41.80 3.21
CA ASP A 199 1.30 41.45 4.55
C ASP A 199 0.15 41.70 5.53
N PHE A 200 -0.05 40.75 6.44
CA PHE A 200 -1.08 40.89 7.47
C PHE A 200 -0.66 40.21 8.77
N ALA A 201 -1.05 40.86 9.88
CA ALA A 201 -0.98 40.25 11.19
C ALA A 201 -2.23 39.47 11.49
N TYR A 202 -2.13 38.38 12.24
CA TYR A 202 -3.26 37.56 12.63
C TYR A 202 -3.06 36.89 13.99
N VAL A 203 -4.18 36.57 14.63
CA VAL A 203 -4.23 35.66 15.76
C VAL A 203 -5.04 34.45 15.36
N ARG A 204 -4.51 33.26 15.59
CA ARG A 204 -5.23 31.99 15.47
C ARG A 204 -5.53 31.43 16.85
N ILE A 205 -6.80 31.17 17.14
CA ILE A 205 -7.27 30.48 18.33
C ILE A 205 -7.60 29.05 17.90
N PRO A 206 -6.81 28.03 18.28
CA PRO A 206 -7.05 26.64 17.94
C PRO A 206 -8.37 26.12 18.56
N TYR A 207 -9.01 25.16 17.90
CA TYR A 207 -10.26 24.58 18.39
C TYR A 207 -10.12 23.75 19.67
N ASP A 208 -8.92 23.29 20.02
CA ASP A 208 -8.62 22.56 21.26
C ASP A 208 -8.74 23.43 22.54
N LYS A 209 -8.74 24.78 22.38
CA LYS A 209 -9.08 25.71 23.49
C LYS A 209 -10.55 25.56 23.98
N VAL A 210 -11.41 24.85 23.24
CA VAL A 210 -12.77 24.47 23.65
C VAL A 210 -12.80 22.94 23.80
N LYS A 211 -13.08 22.44 25.01
CA LYS A 211 -13.21 21.01 25.25
C LYS A 211 -14.40 20.42 24.48
N ASP A 212 -14.35 19.17 24.08
CA ASP A 212 -15.45 18.51 23.36
C ASP A 212 -16.74 18.45 24.22
N ALA A 213 -16.58 18.30 25.53
CA ALA A 213 -17.69 18.33 26.48
C ALA A 213 -18.45 19.68 26.51
N ASP A 214 -17.77 20.79 26.21
CA ASP A 214 -18.35 22.12 26.19
C ASP A 214 -19.00 22.45 24.82
N ALA A 215 -18.81 21.56 23.82
CA ALA A 215 -19.38 21.68 22.48
C ALA A 215 -20.15 20.39 22.07
N PRO A 216 -21.19 19.98 22.84
CA PRO A 216 -21.98 18.80 22.50
C PRO A 216 -22.70 19.02 21.18
N LEU A 217 -22.66 18.03 20.27
CA LEU A 217 -23.31 18.12 18.97
C LEU A 217 -24.77 17.67 19.05
N THR A 218 -25.62 18.42 18.39
CA THR A 218 -27.07 18.14 18.24
C THR A 218 -27.43 17.89 16.78
N ASP A 219 -28.58 17.30 16.51
CA ASP A 219 -29.07 17.08 15.16
C ASP A 219 -29.27 18.42 14.39
N ALA A 220 -29.52 19.51 15.10
CA ALA A 220 -29.59 20.85 14.51
C ALA A 220 -28.23 21.31 13.97
N ASP A 221 -27.11 21.00 14.65
CA ASP A 221 -25.76 21.35 14.19
C ASP A 221 -25.44 20.62 12.88
N TYR A 222 -25.74 19.32 12.80
CA TYR A 222 -25.56 18.51 11.58
C TYR A 222 -26.45 19.00 10.44
N SER A 223 -27.72 19.33 10.74
CA SER A 223 -28.66 19.85 9.73
C SER A 223 -28.23 21.20 9.19
N ALA A 224 -27.72 22.10 10.03
CA ALA A 224 -27.18 23.40 9.61
C ALA A 224 -25.96 23.24 8.72
N PHE A 225 -25.07 22.29 9.06
CA PHE A 225 -23.91 21.97 8.24
C PHE A 225 -24.28 21.43 6.85
N LEU A 226 -25.24 20.51 6.77
CA LEU A 226 -25.73 19.94 5.51
C LEU A 226 -26.33 21.03 4.62
N LYS A 227 -27.09 21.94 5.20
CA LYS A 227 -27.68 23.07 4.46
C LYS A 227 -26.62 23.97 3.83
N GLN A 228 -25.49 24.17 4.51
CA GLN A 228 -24.38 24.98 4.01
C GLN A 228 -23.50 24.23 3.03
N ASN A 229 -23.47 22.91 3.09
CA ASN A 229 -22.60 22.05 2.30
C ASN A 229 -23.41 20.91 1.63
N PRO A 230 -24.36 21.24 0.74
CA PRO A 230 -25.14 20.22 0.04
C PRO A 230 -24.22 19.34 -0.79
N HIS A 231 -24.53 18.06 -0.86
CA HIS A 231 -23.81 17.03 -1.64
C HIS A 231 -22.36 16.75 -1.25
N LEU A 232 -21.80 17.45 -0.23
CA LEU A 232 -20.39 17.25 0.17
C LEU A 232 -20.11 15.82 0.67
N TYR A 233 -21.11 15.19 1.29
CA TYR A 233 -21.02 13.84 1.88
C TYR A 233 -22.02 12.86 1.29
N ASP A 234 -22.49 13.08 0.07
CA ASP A 234 -23.34 12.11 -0.62
C ASP A 234 -22.58 10.78 -0.79
N GLN A 235 -23.28 9.69 -0.49
CA GLN A 235 -22.68 8.34 -0.49
C GLN A 235 -23.00 7.63 -1.81
N THR A 236 -21.98 7.20 -2.53
CA THR A 236 -22.14 6.38 -3.75
C THR A 236 -22.49 4.93 -3.43
N GLU A 237 -22.19 4.49 -2.22
CA GLU A 237 -22.45 3.16 -1.67
C GLU A 237 -22.69 3.23 -0.15
N GLU A 238 -23.26 2.18 0.44
CA GLU A 238 -23.39 2.10 1.90
C GLU A 238 -21.99 1.96 2.53
N THR A 239 -21.77 2.71 3.61
CA THR A 239 -20.54 2.59 4.42
C THR A 239 -20.88 2.33 5.89
N ARG A 240 -20.00 1.63 6.58
CA ARG A 240 -20.18 1.27 8.00
C ARG A 240 -18.93 1.59 8.81
N VAL A 241 -19.12 2.03 10.05
CA VAL A 241 -18.02 2.32 10.99
C VAL A 241 -18.13 1.39 12.18
N ALA A 242 -17.04 0.71 12.51
CA ALA A 242 -16.95 -0.17 13.65
C ALA A 242 -15.92 0.33 14.67
N ASN A 243 -16.29 0.26 15.95
CA ASN A 243 -15.32 0.26 17.04
C ASN A 243 -14.81 -1.17 17.22
N TYR A 244 -13.56 -1.33 17.62
CA TYR A 244 -13.03 -2.63 17.98
C TYR A 244 -12.01 -2.55 19.12
N VAL A 245 -11.83 -3.67 19.81
CA VAL A 245 -10.77 -3.87 20.81
C VAL A 245 -9.98 -5.11 20.45
N SER A 246 -8.67 -5.09 20.74
CA SER A 246 -7.76 -6.21 20.52
C SER A 246 -7.32 -6.83 21.83
N PHE A 247 -7.27 -8.16 21.87
CA PHE A 247 -6.73 -8.97 22.97
C PHE A 247 -5.44 -9.62 22.45
N ASP A 248 -4.30 -9.03 22.77
CA ASP A 248 -3.01 -9.49 22.28
C ASP A 248 -2.63 -10.84 22.90
N VAL A 249 -2.15 -11.76 22.06
CA VAL A 249 -1.67 -13.09 22.46
C VAL A 249 -0.14 -13.02 22.55
N LEU A 250 0.34 -12.75 23.75
CA LEU A 250 1.76 -12.70 24.04
C LEU A 250 2.22 -13.98 24.74
N PRO A 251 3.43 -14.48 24.44
CA PRO A 251 3.98 -15.63 25.17
C PRO A 251 4.09 -15.35 26.66
N THR A 252 3.69 -16.33 27.47
CA THR A 252 3.81 -16.27 28.92
C THR A 252 5.21 -16.69 29.42
N ALA A 253 5.48 -16.50 30.69
CA ALA A 253 6.68 -17.05 31.33
C ALA A 253 6.76 -18.61 31.20
N GLY A 254 5.59 -19.28 31.23
CA GLY A 254 5.51 -20.72 31.01
C GLY A 254 5.89 -21.11 29.57
N ASP A 255 5.40 -20.37 28.58
CA ASP A 255 5.75 -20.59 27.17
C ASP A 255 7.26 -20.38 26.96
N THR A 256 7.81 -19.32 27.56
CA THR A 256 9.24 -19.00 27.50
C THR A 256 10.09 -20.10 28.11
N ALA A 257 9.67 -20.66 29.28
CA ALA A 257 10.36 -21.76 29.94
C ALA A 257 10.29 -23.06 29.13
N ALA A 258 9.11 -23.41 28.62
CA ALA A 258 8.91 -24.60 27.79
C ALA A 258 9.76 -24.54 26.51
N ASN A 259 9.80 -23.40 25.85
CA ASN A 259 10.61 -23.20 24.65
C ASN A 259 12.12 -23.30 24.97
N ARG A 260 12.56 -22.82 26.14
CA ARG A 260 13.95 -22.96 26.59
C ARG A 260 14.36 -24.43 26.73
N GLU A 261 13.47 -25.29 27.20
CA GLU A 261 13.74 -26.74 27.30
C GLU A 261 13.93 -27.38 25.92
N VAL A 262 13.14 -26.97 24.93
CA VAL A 262 13.32 -27.42 23.55
C VAL A 262 14.71 -27.03 23.04
N VAL A 263 15.10 -25.78 23.24
CA VAL A 263 16.42 -25.29 22.82
C VAL A 263 17.56 -25.92 23.61
N ALA A 264 17.35 -26.29 24.85
CA ALA A 264 18.33 -27.04 25.64
C ALA A 264 18.61 -28.42 25.02
N LYS A 265 17.60 -29.09 24.45
CA LYS A 265 17.82 -30.34 23.68
C LYS A 265 18.61 -30.11 22.41
N LEU A 266 18.32 -29.02 21.70
CA LEU A 266 19.09 -28.61 20.51
C LEU A 266 20.52 -28.25 20.86
N PHE A 267 20.76 -27.67 22.02
CA PHE A 267 22.13 -27.41 22.54
C PHE A 267 22.92 -28.70 22.69
N GLU A 268 22.37 -29.72 23.37
CA GLU A 268 23.03 -31.00 23.55
C GLU A 268 23.24 -31.72 22.22
N GLY A 269 22.27 -31.68 21.32
CA GLY A 269 22.37 -32.23 19.98
C GLY A 269 23.49 -31.57 19.16
N LEU A 270 23.59 -30.23 19.18
CA LEU A 270 24.64 -29.50 18.46
C LEU A 270 26.03 -29.73 19.08
N ARG A 271 26.11 -29.95 20.40
CA ARG A 271 27.35 -30.24 21.11
C ARG A 271 27.93 -31.59 20.72
N THR A 272 27.05 -32.57 20.45
CA THR A 272 27.43 -33.95 20.14
C THR A 272 27.36 -34.30 18.66
N ALA A 273 26.95 -33.37 17.81
CA ALA A 273 26.79 -33.57 16.37
C ALA A 273 28.12 -33.97 15.71
N THR A 274 28.08 -34.99 14.87
CA THR A 274 29.22 -35.44 14.05
C THR A 274 29.44 -34.56 12.83
N ASN A 275 28.39 -33.89 12.36
CA ASN A 275 28.41 -32.93 11.27
C ASN A 275 27.55 -31.68 11.63
N ASP A 276 28.23 -30.61 12.00
CA ASP A 276 27.61 -29.37 12.43
C ASP A 276 26.74 -28.74 11.35
N SER A 277 27.23 -28.66 10.12
CA SER A 277 26.53 -28.03 9.01
C SER A 277 25.18 -28.71 8.74
N THR A 278 25.18 -30.04 8.73
CA THR A 278 23.94 -30.82 8.56
C THR A 278 22.99 -30.62 9.74
N TYR A 279 23.50 -30.66 10.97
CA TYR A 279 22.67 -30.48 12.16
C TYR A 279 22.03 -29.07 12.20
N ILE A 280 22.82 -28.04 11.88
CA ILE A 280 22.35 -26.65 11.84
C ILE A 280 21.28 -26.50 10.75
N ALA A 281 21.51 -27.02 9.53
CA ALA A 281 20.57 -26.93 8.42
C ALA A 281 19.24 -27.64 8.72
N VAL A 282 19.28 -28.85 9.29
CA VAL A 282 18.05 -29.61 9.63
C VAL A 282 17.23 -28.90 10.71
N ASN A 283 17.87 -28.14 11.60
CA ASN A 283 17.20 -27.39 12.66
C ASN A 283 16.97 -25.90 12.30
N ASN A 284 16.90 -25.56 11.01
CA ASN A 284 16.68 -24.21 10.48
C ASN A 284 17.67 -23.16 11.05
N GLY A 285 18.87 -23.61 11.37
CA GLY A 285 19.92 -22.73 11.86
C GLY A 285 20.65 -22.00 10.72
N VAL A 286 21.38 -20.98 11.08
CA VAL A 286 22.17 -20.14 10.17
C VAL A 286 23.65 -20.37 10.40
N LEU A 287 24.35 -20.70 9.33
CA LEU A 287 25.81 -20.80 9.32
C LEU A 287 26.35 -19.46 8.80
N GLU A 288 26.84 -18.63 9.71
CA GLU A 288 27.38 -17.31 9.32
C GLU A 288 28.69 -17.50 8.54
N ASN A 289 28.77 -16.87 7.39
CA ASN A 289 29.97 -16.87 6.56
C ASN A 289 30.89 -15.67 6.83
N THR A 290 30.45 -14.76 7.72
CA THR A 290 31.18 -13.54 8.08
C THR A 290 31.67 -13.58 9.52
N TYR A 291 32.72 -12.81 9.80
CA TYR A 291 33.24 -12.64 11.15
C TYR A 291 32.63 -11.39 11.76
N LYS A 292 32.11 -11.51 12.97
CA LYS A 292 31.51 -10.41 13.72
C LYS A 292 32.43 -9.96 14.85
N ALA A 293 32.75 -8.67 14.88
CA ALA A 293 33.47 -8.05 16.00
C ALA A 293 32.54 -7.91 17.23
N LYS A 294 33.08 -7.71 18.41
CA LYS A 294 32.35 -7.62 19.69
C LYS A 294 31.11 -6.75 19.62
N ALA A 295 31.20 -5.59 19.00
CA ALA A 295 30.08 -4.62 18.90
C ALA A 295 28.89 -5.12 18.03
N ALA A 296 29.13 -6.12 17.18
CA ALA A 296 28.08 -6.71 16.31
C ALA A 296 27.53 -8.03 16.87
N LEU A 297 27.94 -8.43 18.05
CA LEU A 297 27.47 -9.63 18.75
C LEU A 297 26.42 -9.27 19.81
N PRO A 298 25.49 -10.18 20.13
CA PRO A 298 24.57 -9.98 21.25
C PRO A 298 25.36 -9.74 22.55
N PRO A 299 25.12 -8.63 23.28
CA PRO A 299 25.90 -8.27 24.45
C PRO A 299 26.00 -9.35 25.54
N SER A 300 24.91 -10.14 25.68
CA SER A 300 24.80 -11.21 26.67
C SER A 300 25.79 -12.36 26.49
N ILE A 301 26.30 -12.58 25.27
CA ILE A 301 27.19 -13.70 24.95
C ILE A 301 28.45 -13.29 24.22
N ALA A 302 28.63 -12.01 23.91
CA ALA A 302 29.77 -11.51 23.14
C ALA A 302 31.10 -11.97 23.70
N ASP A 303 31.31 -11.84 25.00
CA ASP A 303 32.57 -12.29 25.68
C ASP A 303 32.70 -13.80 25.62
N SER A 304 31.63 -14.56 25.79
CA SER A 304 31.68 -16.04 25.69
C SER A 304 32.09 -16.48 24.29
N LEU A 305 31.56 -15.84 23.22
CA LEU A 305 31.90 -16.16 21.84
C LEU A 305 33.36 -15.79 21.51
N LEU A 306 33.87 -14.74 22.11
CA LEU A 306 35.24 -14.27 21.86
C LEU A 306 36.30 -14.97 22.70
N GLN A 307 35.95 -15.57 23.86
CA GLN A 307 36.94 -16.13 24.81
C GLN A 307 36.92 -17.65 24.89
N LYS A 308 35.74 -18.31 24.77
CA LYS A 308 35.65 -19.76 24.90
C LYS A 308 36.36 -20.48 23.73
N PRO A 309 36.82 -21.73 23.91
CA PRO A 309 37.46 -22.51 22.86
C PRO A 309 36.61 -22.64 21.59
N LEU A 310 37.24 -22.81 20.43
CA LEU A 310 36.57 -23.16 19.19
C LEU A 310 35.74 -24.45 19.36
N ASN A 311 34.70 -24.61 18.58
CA ASN A 311 33.73 -25.71 18.63
C ASN A 311 32.86 -25.74 19.91
N THR A 312 33.00 -24.79 20.80
CA THR A 312 32.10 -24.66 21.99
C THR A 312 30.74 -24.17 21.57
N VAL A 313 29.67 -24.80 22.10
CA VAL A 313 28.30 -24.30 22.01
C VAL A 313 28.04 -23.37 23.19
N VAL A 314 27.49 -22.21 22.92
CA VAL A 314 27.17 -21.15 23.90
C VAL A 314 25.66 -20.95 23.92
N GLY A 315 25.08 -20.74 25.08
CA GLY A 315 23.64 -20.51 25.27
C GLY A 315 23.03 -21.62 26.17
N PRO A 316 21.69 -21.80 26.17
CA PRO A 316 20.70 -20.93 25.49
C PRO A 316 20.64 -19.51 26.09
N TYR A 317 20.48 -18.52 25.24
CA TYR A 317 20.25 -17.13 25.63
C TYR A 317 19.05 -16.56 24.88
N LEU A 318 18.36 -15.59 25.47
CA LEU A 318 17.21 -14.94 24.85
C LEU A 318 17.69 -13.72 24.06
N ASP A 319 17.34 -13.66 22.78
CA ASP A 319 17.67 -12.57 21.86
C ASP A 319 16.49 -12.31 20.91
N GLY A 320 16.02 -11.06 20.83
CA GLY A 320 14.93 -10.69 19.94
C GLY A 320 13.64 -11.51 20.08
N GLY A 321 13.33 -12.02 21.29
CA GLY A 321 12.16 -12.89 21.52
C GLY A 321 12.35 -14.35 21.07
N ALA A 322 13.57 -14.74 20.75
CA ALA A 322 13.95 -16.13 20.43
C ALA A 322 15.00 -16.67 21.41
N TRP A 323 14.84 -17.92 21.82
CA TRP A 323 15.94 -18.65 22.47
C TRP A 323 16.93 -19.07 21.40
N THR A 324 18.19 -18.73 21.62
CA THR A 324 19.26 -18.95 20.65
C THR A 324 20.42 -19.70 21.29
N ILE A 325 21.03 -20.60 20.52
CA ILE A 325 22.32 -21.22 20.81
C ILE A 325 23.28 -20.86 19.69
N ALA A 326 24.54 -20.71 20.04
CA ALA A 326 25.61 -20.39 19.09
C ALA A 326 26.78 -21.36 19.20
N LYS A 327 27.31 -21.87 18.08
CA LYS A 327 28.54 -22.65 18.04
C LYS A 327 29.68 -21.84 17.47
N ILE A 328 30.77 -21.74 18.16
CA ILE A 328 31.98 -21.02 17.74
C ILE A 328 32.71 -21.83 16.67
N LEU A 329 32.75 -21.33 15.44
CA LEU A 329 33.37 -22.02 14.31
C LEU A 329 34.81 -21.60 14.10
N ASP A 330 35.10 -20.32 14.15
CA ASP A 330 36.44 -19.78 13.94
C ASP A 330 36.60 -18.41 14.60
N ARG A 331 37.81 -17.98 14.83
CA ARG A 331 38.14 -16.66 15.41
C ARG A 331 39.39 -16.10 14.77
N LYS A 332 39.30 -14.89 14.25
CA LYS A 332 40.41 -14.17 13.61
C LYS A 332 40.37 -12.68 13.98
N VAL A 333 41.54 -12.08 13.95
CA VAL A 333 41.65 -10.63 13.89
C VAL A 333 41.43 -10.21 12.43
N ILE A 334 40.41 -9.42 12.19
CA ILE A 334 40.03 -8.98 10.86
C ILE A 334 40.57 -7.55 10.64
N PRO A 335 41.19 -7.26 9.48
CA PRO A 335 41.63 -5.90 9.19
C PRO A 335 40.44 -4.93 9.16
N ASP A 336 40.61 -3.70 9.68
CA ASP A 336 39.60 -2.66 9.63
C ASP A 336 39.36 -2.16 8.20
N SER A 337 40.40 -2.21 7.35
CA SER A 337 40.29 -1.91 5.93
C SER A 337 41.34 -2.67 5.12
N VAL A 338 40.95 -2.95 3.88
CA VAL A 338 41.80 -3.62 2.90
C VAL A 338 41.95 -2.75 1.67
N ARG A 339 43.13 -2.76 1.06
CA ARG A 339 43.36 -2.24 -0.29
C ARG A 339 43.59 -3.39 -1.21
N ALA A 340 42.86 -3.44 -2.31
CA ALA A 340 42.99 -4.48 -3.30
C ALA A 340 42.93 -3.88 -4.70
N ARG A 341 43.43 -4.67 -5.67
CA ARG A 341 43.18 -4.44 -7.09
C ARG A 341 42.61 -5.67 -7.72
N HIS A 342 41.80 -5.51 -8.76
CA HIS A 342 41.16 -6.62 -9.42
C HIS A 342 41.07 -6.47 -10.95
N ILE A 343 40.87 -7.61 -11.62
CA ILE A 343 40.47 -7.71 -13.02
C ILE A 343 39.15 -8.45 -13.05
N LEU A 344 38.12 -7.88 -13.68
CA LEU A 344 36.79 -8.48 -13.83
C LEU A 344 36.57 -8.90 -15.28
N ILE A 345 36.20 -10.16 -15.48
CA ILE A 345 35.65 -10.70 -16.73
C ILE A 345 34.18 -11.06 -16.45
N PRO A 346 33.20 -10.42 -17.10
CA PRO A 346 31.79 -10.55 -16.74
C PRO A 346 31.19 -11.91 -17.07
N THR A 347 30.05 -12.21 -16.46
CA THR A 347 29.35 -13.51 -16.58
C THR A 347 28.91 -13.87 -17.98
N ASN A 348 28.67 -12.88 -18.85
CA ASN A 348 28.29 -13.12 -20.25
C ASN A 348 29.47 -13.61 -21.14
N ASN A 349 30.68 -13.66 -20.61
CA ASN A 349 31.82 -14.21 -21.32
C ASN A 349 32.01 -15.71 -20.98
N PRO A 350 31.73 -16.65 -21.89
CA PRO A 350 31.82 -18.10 -21.62
C PRO A 350 33.22 -18.57 -21.33
N ASN A 351 34.25 -17.79 -21.67
CA ASN A 351 35.67 -18.12 -21.43
C ASN A 351 36.23 -17.33 -20.23
N GLY A 352 35.38 -16.67 -19.41
CA GLY A 352 35.83 -15.81 -18.32
C GLY A 352 36.80 -16.48 -17.35
N GLU A 353 36.54 -17.70 -16.95
CA GLU A 353 37.40 -18.47 -16.07
C GLU A 353 38.81 -18.72 -16.67
N LYS A 354 38.85 -19.18 -17.92
CA LYS A 354 40.12 -19.46 -18.63
C LYS A 354 40.96 -18.20 -18.85
N ILE A 355 40.27 -17.06 -19.12
CA ILE A 355 40.93 -15.77 -19.26
C ILE A 355 41.59 -15.37 -17.94
N ILE A 356 40.88 -15.48 -16.82
CA ILE A 356 41.40 -15.16 -15.51
C ILE A 356 42.58 -16.09 -15.12
N ASP A 357 42.52 -17.39 -15.45
CA ASP A 357 43.63 -18.33 -15.22
C ASP A 357 44.86 -17.94 -16.03
N SER A 358 44.68 -17.55 -17.30
CA SER A 358 45.75 -17.06 -18.17
C SER A 358 46.39 -15.76 -17.63
N LEU A 359 45.56 -14.81 -17.21
CA LEU A 359 46.04 -13.55 -16.64
C LEU A 359 46.76 -13.77 -15.32
N LYS A 360 46.28 -14.68 -14.45
CA LYS A 360 46.95 -15.09 -13.22
C LYS A 360 48.32 -15.67 -13.49
N ALA A 361 48.44 -16.57 -14.48
CA ALA A 361 49.72 -17.17 -14.87
C ALA A 361 50.71 -16.14 -15.43
N LEU A 362 50.25 -15.17 -16.25
CA LEU A 362 51.08 -14.06 -16.76
C LEU A 362 51.70 -13.23 -15.63
N VAL A 363 50.87 -12.88 -14.63
CA VAL A 363 51.37 -12.12 -13.47
C VAL A 363 52.32 -12.93 -12.63
N GLN A 364 52.00 -14.20 -12.33
CA GLN A 364 52.84 -15.10 -11.49
C GLN A 364 54.19 -15.36 -12.11
N ASN A 365 54.27 -15.49 -13.44
CA ASN A 365 55.50 -15.77 -14.16
C ASN A 365 56.30 -14.49 -14.52
N GLY A 366 55.86 -13.32 -14.06
CA GLY A 366 56.52 -12.05 -14.34
C GLY A 366 56.43 -11.58 -15.80
N LYS A 367 55.59 -12.24 -16.63
CA LYS A 367 55.41 -11.94 -18.08
C LYS A 367 54.35 -10.83 -18.35
N GLY A 368 53.64 -10.36 -17.29
CA GLY A 368 52.66 -9.31 -17.42
C GLY A 368 52.52 -8.51 -16.09
N ARG A 369 52.43 -7.21 -16.20
CA ARG A 369 52.14 -6.33 -15.04
C ARG A 369 50.64 -6.31 -14.80
N PHE A 370 50.23 -6.48 -13.56
CA PHE A 370 48.82 -6.52 -13.16
C PHE A 370 48.04 -5.30 -13.65
N ASP A 371 48.59 -4.10 -13.42
CA ASP A 371 47.99 -2.84 -13.81
C ASP A 371 47.73 -2.73 -15.32
N SER A 372 48.72 -3.12 -16.13
CA SER A 372 48.57 -3.10 -17.60
C SER A 372 47.54 -4.14 -18.07
N LEU A 373 47.52 -5.33 -17.49
CA LEU A 373 46.53 -6.36 -17.79
C LEU A 373 45.12 -5.95 -17.35
N ALA A 374 44.96 -5.21 -16.25
CA ALA A 374 43.69 -4.69 -15.80
C ALA A 374 43.15 -3.66 -16.79
N VAL A 375 43.98 -2.71 -17.26
CA VAL A 375 43.58 -1.71 -18.26
C VAL A 375 43.14 -2.38 -19.56
N GLN A 376 43.81 -3.49 -19.97
CA GLN A 376 43.52 -4.15 -21.25
C GLN A 376 42.29 -5.08 -21.19
N ASN A 377 42.09 -5.79 -20.07
CA ASN A 377 41.15 -6.91 -20.01
C ASN A 377 39.99 -6.70 -19.05
N SER A 378 40.12 -5.85 -18.01
CA SER A 378 39.05 -5.68 -17.01
C SER A 378 37.87 -4.94 -17.62
N GLN A 379 36.66 -5.37 -17.29
CA GLN A 379 35.42 -4.69 -17.62
C GLN A 379 34.79 -3.96 -16.43
N ASP A 380 35.51 -3.82 -15.31
CA ASP A 380 35.09 -2.93 -14.25
C ASP A 380 35.41 -1.47 -14.60
N GLY A 381 34.35 -0.70 -14.90
CA GLY A 381 34.47 0.72 -15.30
C GLY A 381 35.07 1.64 -14.23
N GLY A 382 34.94 1.26 -12.95
CA GLY A 382 35.41 2.07 -11.81
C GLY A 382 36.92 1.98 -11.54
N SER A 383 37.51 0.81 -11.75
CA SER A 383 38.92 0.55 -11.42
C SER A 383 39.82 0.28 -12.63
N ARG A 384 39.26 -0.12 -13.79
CA ARG A 384 40.04 -0.49 -14.98
C ARG A 384 41.10 0.55 -15.34
N ILE A 385 40.72 1.81 -15.47
CA ILE A 385 41.63 2.90 -15.86
C ILE A 385 42.71 3.22 -14.80
N LYS A 386 42.50 2.73 -13.57
CA LYS A 386 43.43 2.84 -12.43
C LYS A 386 44.28 1.59 -12.23
N GLY A 387 44.39 0.75 -13.27
CA GLY A 387 45.12 -0.51 -13.19
C GLY A 387 44.45 -1.55 -12.29
N GLY A 388 43.13 -1.47 -12.10
CA GLY A 388 42.32 -2.34 -11.24
C GLY A 388 42.27 -1.92 -9.79
N ASP A 389 42.90 -0.82 -9.36
CA ASP A 389 42.97 -0.40 -7.96
C ASP A 389 41.60 0.09 -7.46
N LEU A 390 41.10 -0.56 -6.40
CA LEU A 390 39.85 -0.26 -5.72
C LEU A 390 40.01 0.74 -4.57
N GLY A 391 41.24 1.12 -4.23
CA GLY A 391 41.53 1.90 -3.04
C GLY A 391 41.32 1.12 -1.73
N TRP A 392 41.23 1.84 -0.62
CA TRP A 392 40.92 1.29 0.70
C TRP A 392 39.40 1.15 0.89
N PHE A 393 38.93 -0.02 1.32
CA PHE A 393 37.53 -0.29 1.62
C PHE A 393 37.38 -1.10 2.91
N GLY A 394 36.23 -0.96 3.57
CA GLY A 394 35.89 -1.67 4.80
C GLY A 394 35.22 -3.02 4.54
N VAL A 395 35.08 -3.81 5.61
CA VAL A 395 34.40 -5.11 5.57
C VAL A 395 32.94 -4.98 5.08
N ASN A 396 32.50 -5.95 4.25
CA ASN A 396 31.16 -6.00 3.67
C ASN A 396 30.80 -4.85 2.69
N GLN A 397 31.76 -4.11 2.20
CA GLN A 397 31.56 -3.15 1.10
C GLN A 397 31.62 -3.81 -0.29
N MET A 398 32.15 -5.01 -0.37
CA MET A 398 32.20 -5.82 -1.59
C MET A 398 31.23 -7.00 -1.47
N VAL A 399 30.92 -7.62 -2.62
CA VAL A 399 30.09 -8.86 -2.63
C VAL A 399 30.73 -9.95 -1.77
N PRO A 400 29.93 -10.87 -1.22
CA PRO A 400 30.38 -11.82 -0.18
C PRO A 400 31.62 -12.60 -0.55
N GLU A 401 31.72 -13.10 -1.78
CA GLU A 401 32.84 -13.92 -2.25
C GLU A 401 34.13 -13.09 -2.35
N PHE A 402 34.03 -11.87 -2.83
CA PHE A 402 35.15 -10.94 -2.89
C PHE A 402 35.58 -10.52 -1.48
N ASN A 403 34.61 -10.22 -0.62
CA ASN A 403 34.85 -9.86 0.78
C ASN A 403 35.56 -10.99 1.56
N ALA A 404 35.15 -12.24 1.31
CA ALA A 404 35.82 -13.40 1.93
C ALA A 404 37.30 -13.45 1.60
N ILE A 405 37.68 -13.27 0.34
CA ILE A 405 39.10 -13.21 -0.07
C ILE A 405 39.78 -11.99 0.55
N ALA A 406 39.19 -10.81 0.47
CA ALA A 406 39.83 -9.58 0.92
C ALA A 406 40.13 -9.58 2.43
N PHE A 407 39.17 -10.00 3.25
CA PHE A 407 39.21 -9.83 4.70
C PHE A 407 39.55 -11.11 5.46
N TYR A 408 39.13 -12.29 4.97
CA TYR A 408 39.13 -13.51 5.77
C TYR A 408 40.18 -14.53 5.33
N GLU A 409 40.39 -14.72 4.03
CA GLU A 409 41.18 -15.83 3.49
C GLU A 409 42.47 -15.38 2.82
N GLY A 410 42.43 -14.23 2.15
CA GLY A 410 43.55 -13.83 1.31
C GLY A 410 44.71 -13.19 2.07
N GLU A 411 45.91 -13.40 1.60
CA GLU A 411 47.14 -12.83 2.10
C GLU A 411 47.62 -11.68 1.20
N GLN A 412 48.29 -10.69 1.80
CA GLN A 412 48.81 -9.55 1.05
C GLN A 412 49.88 -10.03 0.03
N GLY A 413 49.80 -9.50 -1.19
CA GLY A 413 50.71 -9.83 -2.29
C GLY A 413 50.40 -11.12 -3.03
N LYS A 414 49.35 -11.87 -2.65
CA LYS A 414 48.89 -13.08 -3.37
C LYS A 414 47.76 -12.84 -4.31
N LEU A 415 47.64 -13.65 -5.35
CA LEU A 415 46.61 -13.59 -6.40
C LEU A 415 45.53 -14.65 -6.14
N TYR A 416 44.28 -14.22 -6.12
CA TYR A 416 43.10 -15.07 -5.91
C TYR A 416 42.17 -15.01 -7.10
N LYS A 417 41.64 -16.15 -7.52
CA LYS A 417 40.58 -16.28 -8.49
C LYS A 417 39.28 -16.52 -7.73
N VAL A 418 38.26 -15.73 -8.00
CA VAL A 418 36.93 -15.88 -7.38
C VAL A 418 35.85 -15.59 -8.39
N GLN A 419 34.75 -16.35 -8.32
CA GLN A 419 33.52 -16.10 -9.08
C GLN A 419 32.51 -15.38 -8.21
N THR A 420 31.87 -14.35 -8.76
CA THR A 420 30.79 -13.59 -8.13
C THR A 420 29.60 -13.48 -9.10
N GLN A 421 28.52 -12.87 -8.68
CA GLN A 421 27.39 -12.55 -9.58
C GLN A 421 27.76 -11.66 -10.76
N PHE A 422 28.86 -10.90 -10.69
CA PHE A 422 29.32 -10.02 -11.77
C PHE A 422 30.22 -10.73 -12.78
N GLY A 423 30.86 -11.82 -12.39
CA GLY A 423 31.76 -12.59 -13.23
C GLY A 423 32.94 -13.18 -12.47
N TRP A 424 33.98 -13.48 -13.24
CA TRP A 424 35.25 -13.99 -12.71
C TRP A 424 36.20 -12.84 -12.39
N HIS A 425 36.74 -12.86 -11.19
CA HIS A 425 37.70 -11.88 -10.70
C HIS A 425 39.08 -12.49 -10.49
N LEU A 426 40.11 -11.77 -10.87
CA LEU A 426 41.45 -11.93 -10.38
C LEU A 426 41.73 -10.83 -9.35
N ILE A 427 41.95 -11.18 -8.11
CA ILE A 427 42.12 -10.25 -6.98
C ILE A 427 43.53 -10.32 -6.46
N GLU A 428 44.15 -9.16 -6.19
CA GLU A 428 45.36 -9.04 -5.43
C GLU A 428 45.19 -8.11 -4.25
N ILE A 429 45.49 -8.57 -3.06
CA ILE A 429 45.47 -7.74 -1.86
C ILE A 429 46.77 -6.96 -1.77
N THR A 430 46.71 -5.63 -1.88
CA THR A 430 47.88 -4.77 -1.88
C THR A 430 48.20 -4.19 -0.50
N GLY A 431 47.23 -4.20 0.42
CA GLY A 431 47.43 -3.72 1.78
C GLY A 431 46.32 -4.13 2.75
N LYS A 432 46.67 -4.28 4.01
CA LYS A 432 45.74 -4.52 5.14
C LYS A 432 46.07 -3.57 6.27
N LYS A 433 45.05 -2.96 6.90
CA LYS A 433 45.19 -2.09 8.07
C LYS A 433 44.46 -2.71 9.26
N PHE A 434 45.16 -2.85 10.37
CA PHE A 434 44.64 -3.34 11.64
C PHE A 434 44.77 -2.18 12.65
N ILE A 435 43.70 -1.42 12.83
CA ILE A 435 43.63 -0.26 13.72
C ILE A 435 43.22 -0.71 15.11
N LYS A 436 42.05 -1.40 15.18
CA LYS A 436 41.46 -1.88 16.44
C LYS A 436 42.17 -3.16 16.94
N ASN A 437 42.60 -3.98 16.03
CA ASN A 437 43.30 -5.25 16.31
C ASN A 437 42.54 -6.17 17.29
N GLU A 438 41.21 -6.17 17.20
CA GLU A 438 40.31 -6.94 18.06
C GLU A 438 39.89 -8.24 17.38
N PRO A 439 39.73 -9.33 18.15
CA PRO A 439 39.25 -10.59 17.58
C PRO A 439 37.80 -10.48 17.14
N SER A 440 37.51 -11.03 15.99
CA SER A 440 36.18 -11.25 15.46
C SER A 440 35.88 -12.75 15.38
N VAL A 441 34.65 -13.16 15.60
CA VAL A 441 34.21 -14.55 15.65
C VAL A 441 33.27 -14.89 14.50
N LYS A 442 33.48 -16.08 13.93
CA LYS A 442 32.54 -16.72 13.02
C LYS A 442 31.80 -17.80 13.80
N ALA A 443 30.47 -17.73 13.82
CA ALA A 443 29.63 -18.64 14.57
C ALA A 443 28.44 -19.13 13.76
N ALA A 444 27.91 -20.28 14.14
CA ALA A 444 26.64 -20.76 13.66
C ALA A 444 25.58 -20.61 14.75
N TYR A 445 24.33 -20.35 14.34
CA TYR A 445 23.24 -20.08 15.25
C TYR A 445 22.06 -21.00 14.96
N ILE A 446 21.41 -21.50 16.02
CA ILE A 446 20.08 -22.10 15.94
C ILE A 446 19.19 -21.27 16.87
N SER A 447 18.14 -20.66 16.31
CA SER A 447 17.21 -19.81 17.05
C SER A 447 15.81 -20.39 16.98
N GLN A 448 15.14 -20.44 18.13
CA GLN A 448 13.75 -20.86 18.25
C GLN A 448 12.94 -19.70 18.80
N ARG A 449 12.04 -19.14 17.99
CA ARG A 449 11.14 -18.07 18.41
C ARG A 449 10.26 -18.55 19.57
N VAL A 450 10.09 -17.74 20.59
CA VAL A 450 9.14 -18.02 21.66
C VAL A 450 7.74 -17.69 21.17
N GLU A 451 6.95 -18.73 20.94
CA GLU A 451 5.58 -18.62 20.49
C GLU A 451 4.60 -18.91 21.65
N PRO A 452 3.41 -18.28 21.68
CA PRO A 452 2.40 -18.57 22.68
C PRO A 452 1.85 -19.98 22.45
N SER A 453 1.78 -20.77 23.52
CA SER A 453 1.19 -22.11 23.49
C SER A 453 -0.31 -22.05 23.18
N GLU A 454 -0.89 -23.19 22.77
CA GLU A 454 -2.34 -23.33 22.59
C GLU A 454 -3.12 -22.97 23.89
N ALA A 455 -2.56 -23.27 25.06
CA ALA A 455 -3.16 -22.93 26.35
C ALA A 455 -3.20 -21.41 26.55
N THR A 456 -2.12 -20.71 26.20
CA THR A 456 -2.04 -19.24 26.25
C THR A 456 -3.04 -18.62 25.26
N GLN A 457 -3.07 -19.10 24.01
CA GLN A 457 -4.04 -18.63 23.00
C GLN A 457 -5.48 -18.86 23.46
N ARG A 458 -5.79 -20.04 23.99
CA ARG A 458 -7.12 -20.35 24.53
C ARG A 458 -7.51 -19.39 25.65
N THR A 459 -6.62 -19.16 26.62
CA THR A 459 -6.87 -18.24 27.75
C THR A 459 -7.22 -16.83 27.25
N VAL A 460 -6.51 -16.32 26.26
CA VAL A 460 -6.79 -14.98 25.70
C VAL A 460 -8.10 -14.99 24.91
N LYS A 461 -8.36 -16.05 24.13
CA LYS A 461 -9.62 -16.21 23.41
C LYS A 461 -10.82 -16.26 24.37
N ASP A 462 -10.70 -17.01 25.47
CA ASP A 462 -11.75 -17.11 26.49
C ASP A 462 -12.05 -15.75 27.14
N ARG A 463 -11.03 -14.91 27.36
CA ARG A 463 -11.21 -13.51 27.79
C ARG A 463 -12.01 -12.70 26.77
N ALA A 464 -11.71 -12.82 25.48
CA ALA A 464 -12.44 -12.14 24.42
C ALA A 464 -13.90 -12.64 24.31
N VAL A 465 -14.12 -13.95 24.48
CA VAL A 465 -15.47 -14.55 24.54
C VAL A 465 -16.24 -14.04 25.75
N ALA A 466 -15.63 -14.01 26.94
CA ALA A 466 -16.24 -13.46 28.15
C ALA A 466 -16.61 -11.98 28.00
N PHE A 467 -15.79 -11.21 27.28
CA PHE A 467 -16.09 -9.83 26.92
C PHE A 467 -17.36 -9.73 26.07
N ILE A 468 -17.53 -10.54 25.03
CA ILE A 468 -18.75 -10.56 24.20
C ILE A 468 -19.98 -10.98 25.00
N GLN A 469 -19.83 -11.90 25.95
CA GLN A 469 -20.96 -12.36 26.80
C GLN A 469 -21.52 -11.23 27.66
N GLN A 470 -20.67 -10.29 28.07
CA GLN A 470 -21.05 -9.15 28.93
C GLN A 470 -21.40 -7.90 28.09
N ALA A 471 -20.71 -7.66 26.96
CA ALA A 471 -20.92 -6.52 26.08
C ALA A 471 -22.01 -6.84 25.04
N LYS A 472 -23.27 -6.53 25.34
CA LYS A 472 -24.39 -6.75 24.40
C LYS A 472 -24.65 -5.53 23.52
N THR A 473 -24.33 -4.35 23.99
CA THR A 473 -24.48 -3.08 23.28
C THR A 473 -23.13 -2.37 23.18
N ILE A 474 -23.03 -1.39 22.28
CA ILE A 474 -21.84 -0.54 22.15
C ILE A 474 -21.54 0.25 23.43
N THR A 475 -22.56 0.54 24.25
CA THR A 475 -22.39 1.19 25.55
C THR A 475 -21.70 0.25 26.53
N ASP A 476 -22.17 -1.02 26.60
CA ASP A 476 -21.53 -2.04 27.43
C ASP A 476 -20.10 -2.29 26.98
N PHE A 477 -19.91 -2.38 25.64
CA PHE A 477 -18.60 -2.54 25.00
C PHE A 477 -17.63 -1.44 25.45
N ASN A 478 -18.03 -0.17 25.38
CA ASN A 478 -17.18 0.95 25.76
C ASN A 478 -16.87 0.94 27.27
N THR A 479 -17.86 0.64 28.09
CA THR A 479 -17.70 0.55 29.54
C THR A 479 -16.73 -0.56 29.96
N LEU A 480 -16.93 -1.77 29.42
CA LEU A 480 -16.07 -2.92 29.72
C LEU A 480 -14.66 -2.73 29.18
N ALA A 481 -14.50 -2.13 27.99
CA ALA A 481 -13.19 -1.80 27.46
C ALA A 481 -12.42 -0.86 28.39
N GLY A 482 -13.09 0.16 28.94
CA GLY A 482 -12.49 1.05 29.93
C GLY A 482 -12.12 0.33 31.23
N GLN A 483 -12.99 -0.54 31.76
CA GLN A 483 -12.74 -1.32 32.97
C GLN A 483 -11.56 -2.29 32.81
N GLN A 484 -11.36 -2.85 31.63
CA GLN A 484 -10.28 -3.79 31.31
C GLN A 484 -9.02 -3.11 30.73
N ASN A 485 -8.97 -1.78 30.70
CA ASN A 485 -7.90 -1.00 30.08
C ASN A 485 -7.60 -1.39 28.62
N LEU A 486 -8.65 -1.78 27.88
CA LEU A 486 -8.54 -2.09 26.46
C LEU A 486 -8.68 -0.79 25.64
N LYS A 487 -7.79 -0.58 24.70
CA LYS A 487 -7.88 0.55 23.79
C LYS A 487 -8.99 0.34 22.77
N ILE A 488 -9.96 1.25 22.73
CA ILE A 488 -10.98 1.25 21.70
C ILE A 488 -10.41 1.95 20.45
N GLU A 489 -10.33 1.21 19.36
CA GLU A 489 -10.00 1.72 18.05
C GLU A 489 -11.28 1.90 17.23
N THR A 490 -11.29 2.88 16.31
CA THR A 490 -12.42 3.12 15.40
C THR A 490 -11.94 2.97 13.97
N SER A 491 -12.65 2.21 13.15
CA SER A 491 -12.36 2.07 11.73
C SER A 491 -12.63 3.38 10.98
N ALA A 492 -12.01 3.55 9.81
CA ALA A 492 -12.54 4.45 8.79
C ALA A 492 -13.93 3.96 8.33
N ALA A 493 -14.58 4.74 7.46
CA ALA A 493 -15.81 4.31 6.81
C ALA A 493 -15.52 3.09 5.91
N LEU A 494 -15.94 1.92 6.36
CA LEU A 494 -15.75 0.64 5.66
C LEU A 494 -16.73 0.52 4.51
N LYS A 495 -16.28 -0.06 3.42
CA LYS A 495 -17.08 -0.48 2.27
C LYS A 495 -17.21 -2.00 2.25
N THR A 496 -18.22 -2.51 1.56
CA THR A 496 -18.54 -3.97 1.54
C THR A 496 -17.37 -4.83 1.07
N ASN A 497 -16.49 -4.34 0.22
CA ASN A 497 -15.35 -5.08 -0.32
C ASN A 497 -14.00 -4.71 0.31
N ASP A 498 -13.98 -3.93 1.38
CA ASP A 498 -12.74 -3.60 2.08
C ASP A 498 -12.12 -4.86 2.72
N PHE A 499 -10.80 -4.85 2.80
CA PHE A 499 -9.98 -5.90 3.43
C PHE A 499 -9.03 -5.32 4.48
N THR A 500 -9.29 -4.08 4.90
CA THR A 500 -8.56 -3.36 5.93
C THR A 500 -9.54 -2.78 6.95
N VAL A 501 -9.22 -2.86 8.22
CA VAL A 501 -10.02 -2.31 9.32
C VAL A 501 -9.09 -1.59 10.28
N GLY A 502 -9.03 -0.27 10.20
CA GLY A 502 -8.19 0.56 11.07
C GLY A 502 -6.72 0.12 11.06
N GLN A 503 -6.21 -0.27 12.22
CA GLN A 503 -4.83 -0.72 12.41
C GLN A 503 -4.65 -2.25 12.30
N LEU A 504 -5.74 -2.99 12.05
CA LEU A 504 -5.67 -4.44 11.91
C LEU A 504 -4.93 -4.85 10.64
N SER A 505 -4.29 -6.02 10.67
CA SER A 505 -3.58 -6.57 9.52
C SER A 505 -4.51 -6.71 8.33
N PRO A 506 -4.13 -6.18 7.14
CA PRO A 506 -4.96 -6.28 5.95
C PRO A 506 -5.08 -7.73 5.46
N GLY A 507 -6.20 -8.07 4.85
CA GLY A 507 -6.42 -9.38 4.24
C GLY A 507 -7.64 -10.10 4.75
N GLU A 508 -7.58 -11.44 4.79
CA GLU A 508 -8.72 -12.31 5.08
C GLU A 508 -9.34 -12.04 6.47
N PHE A 509 -8.52 -11.88 7.49
CA PHE A 509 -9.01 -11.66 8.87
C PHE A 509 -9.74 -10.33 9.04
N SER A 510 -9.21 -9.24 8.48
CA SER A 510 -9.92 -7.95 8.42
C SER A 510 -11.18 -8.06 7.57
N ARG A 511 -11.16 -8.89 6.52
CA ARG A 511 -12.33 -9.16 5.67
C ARG A 511 -13.48 -9.80 6.46
N ASP A 512 -13.20 -10.67 7.43
CA ASP A 512 -14.23 -11.28 8.27
C ASP A 512 -14.92 -10.24 9.16
N VAL A 513 -14.18 -9.28 9.71
CA VAL A 513 -14.76 -8.14 10.44
C VAL A 513 -15.66 -7.30 9.52
N VAL A 514 -15.22 -7.04 8.27
CA VAL A 514 -16.03 -6.32 7.28
C VAL A 514 -17.30 -7.11 6.92
N ARG A 515 -17.19 -8.43 6.66
CA ARG A 515 -18.35 -9.29 6.37
C ARG A 515 -19.36 -9.27 7.51
N TRP A 516 -18.87 -9.37 8.76
CA TRP A 516 -19.74 -9.21 9.92
C TRP A 516 -20.40 -7.83 9.95
N ALA A 517 -19.63 -6.76 9.74
CA ALA A 517 -20.16 -5.40 9.77
C ALA A 517 -21.25 -5.20 8.72
N PHE A 518 -21.15 -5.80 7.54
CA PHE A 518 -22.14 -5.72 6.44
C PHE A 518 -23.19 -6.83 6.43
N ASN A 519 -23.21 -7.69 7.46
CA ASN A 519 -24.29 -8.69 7.58
C ASN A 519 -25.62 -7.95 7.79
N GLU A 520 -26.69 -8.44 7.14
CA GLU A 520 -28.03 -7.86 7.24
C GLU A 520 -28.58 -7.86 8.68
N LYS A 521 -28.10 -8.78 9.53
CA LYS A 521 -28.47 -8.86 10.94
C LYS A 521 -27.70 -7.88 11.82
N SER A 522 -26.59 -7.31 11.34
CA SER A 522 -25.76 -6.37 12.11
C SER A 522 -26.38 -4.98 12.13
N LYS A 523 -26.79 -4.52 13.31
CA LYS A 523 -27.44 -3.23 13.54
C LYS A 523 -26.52 -2.28 14.29
N VAL A 524 -26.72 -0.98 14.11
CA VAL A 524 -26.01 0.06 14.88
C VAL A 524 -26.16 -0.20 16.37
N GLY A 525 -25.05 -0.14 17.10
CA GLY A 525 -24.99 -0.42 18.54
C GLY A 525 -24.77 -1.88 18.90
N GLN A 526 -24.78 -2.80 17.95
CA GLN A 526 -24.59 -4.23 18.18
C GLN A 526 -23.11 -4.59 18.25
N VAL A 527 -22.75 -5.49 19.16
CA VAL A 527 -21.42 -6.11 19.30
C VAL A 527 -21.39 -7.42 18.51
N SER A 528 -20.22 -7.78 17.96
CA SER A 528 -20.02 -9.05 17.26
C SER A 528 -20.35 -10.23 18.19
N GLN A 529 -21.00 -11.26 17.63
CA GLN A 529 -21.32 -12.48 18.40
C GLN A 529 -20.16 -13.48 18.36
N GLU A 530 -19.13 -13.19 17.58
CA GLU A 530 -17.93 -13.99 17.38
C GLU A 530 -16.67 -13.18 17.65
N VAL A 531 -15.61 -13.89 17.98
CA VAL A 531 -14.27 -13.35 18.16
C VAL A 531 -13.51 -13.58 16.86
N PHE A 532 -12.92 -12.53 16.32
CA PHE A 532 -12.10 -12.60 15.09
C PHE A 532 -10.64 -12.87 15.47
N GLY A 533 -10.08 -13.98 14.99
CA GLY A 533 -8.68 -14.32 15.21
C GLY A 533 -7.79 -13.75 14.10
N PHE A 534 -6.66 -13.15 14.48
CA PHE A 534 -5.68 -12.61 13.56
C PHE A 534 -4.37 -13.37 13.70
N ARG A 535 -3.97 -14.06 12.65
CA ARG A 535 -2.72 -14.84 12.64
C ARG A 535 -1.49 -13.96 12.71
N ASP A 536 -0.40 -14.57 13.18
CA ASP A 536 0.91 -13.92 13.20
C ASP A 536 1.38 -13.57 11.78
N ALA A 537 1.70 -12.28 11.58
CA ALA A 537 2.18 -11.77 10.29
C ALA A 537 3.58 -12.29 9.88
N ASN A 538 4.34 -12.84 10.84
CA ASN A 538 5.69 -13.34 10.64
C ASN A 538 5.73 -14.85 10.35
N GLY A 539 4.59 -15.45 10.00
CA GLY A 539 4.49 -16.86 9.57
C GLY A 539 4.35 -17.88 10.70
N GLY A 540 4.12 -17.45 11.95
CA GLY A 540 3.77 -18.35 13.06
C GLY A 540 2.38 -18.97 12.87
N TYR A 541 2.21 -20.21 13.31
CA TYR A 541 0.93 -20.95 13.21
C TYR A 541 -0.01 -20.68 14.39
N PHE A 542 0.01 -19.46 14.93
CA PHE A 542 -0.82 -19.03 16.06
C PHE A 542 -1.53 -17.70 15.77
N ASP A 543 -2.60 -17.42 16.49
CA ASP A 543 -3.25 -16.11 16.44
C ASP A 543 -2.49 -15.12 17.32
N SER A 544 -2.05 -14.01 16.72
CA SER A 544 -1.30 -12.95 17.42
C SER A 544 -2.19 -12.08 18.29
N HIS A 545 -3.47 -11.97 17.93
CA HIS A 545 -4.49 -11.27 18.73
C HIS A 545 -5.90 -11.71 18.32
N TYR A 546 -6.84 -11.48 19.22
CA TYR A 546 -8.26 -11.66 19.01
C TYR A 546 -8.96 -10.31 19.03
N VAL A 547 -9.93 -10.11 18.14
CA VAL A 547 -10.65 -8.84 18.00
C VAL A 547 -12.13 -9.06 18.29
N VAL A 548 -12.71 -8.12 19.02
CA VAL A 548 -14.17 -7.98 19.21
C VAL A 548 -14.56 -6.62 18.62
N ALA A 549 -15.62 -6.59 17.80
CA ALA A 549 -16.07 -5.40 17.12
C ALA A 549 -17.49 -5.00 17.54
N ALA A 550 -17.79 -3.71 17.49
CA ALA A 550 -19.12 -3.14 17.71
C ALA A 550 -19.48 -2.20 16.55
N LEU A 551 -20.65 -2.37 15.95
CA LEU A 551 -21.09 -1.52 14.85
C LEU A 551 -21.51 -0.14 15.39
N LYS A 552 -20.69 0.87 15.10
CA LYS A 552 -20.89 2.24 15.60
C LYS A 552 -21.93 2.99 14.77
N ASN A 553 -21.79 2.97 13.44
CA ASN A 553 -22.61 3.75 12.54
C ASN A 553 -22.78 3.08 11.18
N VAL A 554 -23.87 3.45 10.49
CA VAL A 554 -24.19 3.08 9.11
C VAL A 554 -24.58 4.34 8.34
N ALA A 555 -23.92 4.59 7.22
CA ALA A 555 -24.28 5.63 6.27
C ALA A 555 -24.80 4.96 4.98
N SER A 556 -26.08 5.13 4.71
CA SER A 556 -26.74 4.55 3.54
C SER A 556 -26.34 5.27 2.24
N LYS A 557 -26.38 4.55 1.10
CA LYS A 557 -26.22 5.14 -0.23
C LYS A 557 -27.26 6.26 -0.46
N GLY A 558 -26.83 7.34 -1.12
CA GLY A 558 -27.69 8.47 -1.53
C GLY A 558 -27.26 9.79 -0.90
N SER A 559 -28.17 10.75 -0.88
CA SER A 559 -27.93 12.09 -0.31
C SER A 559 -27.63 12.01 1.17
N ALA A 560 -26.59 12.73 1.59
CA ALA A 560 -26.20 12.77 2.98
C ALA A 560 -27.32 13.33 3.87
N ASN A 561 -27.50 12.71 5.02
CA ASN A 561 -28.40 13.13 6.06
C ASN A 561 -27.66 13.21 7.42
N VAL A 562 -28.38 13.56 8.49
CA VAL A 562 -27.80 13.67 9.85
C VAL A 562 -27.14 12.35 10.27
N ALA A 563 -27.77 11.20 9.98
CA ALA A 563 -27.21 9.91 10.31
C ALA A 563 -25.90 9.63 9.53
N THR A 564 -25.85 10.03 8.25
CA THR A 564 -24.64 9.95 7.42
C THR A 564 -23.49 10.73 8.05
N LEU A 565 -23.71 11.99 8.46
CA LEU A 565 -22.64 12.80 9.06
C LEU A 565 -22.16 12.24 10.39
N LYS A 566 -23.07 11.74 11.22
CA LYS A 566 -22.71 11.05 12.48
C LYS A 566 -21.94 9.76 12.25
N ALA A 567 -22.14 9.11 11.10
CA ALA A 567 -21.43 7.91 10.72
C ALA A 567 -19.99 8.17 10.24
N LEU A 568 -19.70 9.39 9.77
CA LEU A 568 -18.39 9.76 9.18
C LEU A 568 -17.57 10.58 10.16
N PRO A 569 -16.47 10.02 10.73
CA PRO A 569 -15.64 10.73 11.72
C PRO A 569 -15.11 12.09 11.26
N GLU A 570 -14.74 12.19 9.97
CA GLU A 570 -14.28 13.47 9.40
C GLU A 570 -15.40 14.51 9.28
N ALA A 571 -16.64 14.09 9.04
CA ALA A 571 -17.78 14.99 8.99
C ALA A 571 -18.14 15.48 10.40
N GLU A 572 -18.19 14.56 11.37
CA GLU A 572 -18.38 14.89 12.77
C GLU A 572 -17.36 15.91 13.27
N LEU A 573 -16.08 15.70 12.96
CA LEU A 573 -14.99 16.62 13.33
C LEU A 573 -15.21 18.02 12.75
N LYS A 574 -15.62 18.13 11.49
CA LYS A 574 -15.90 19.43 10.86
C LYS A 574 -17.09 20.13 11.50
N VAL A 575 -18.18 19.42 11.78
CA VAL A 575 -19.36 19.97 12.48
C VAL A 575 -18.95 20.45 13.88
N ARG A 576 -18.15 19.66 14.60
CA ARG A 576 -17.64 20.02 15.93
C ARG A 576 -16.75 21.26 15.89
N ASN A 577 -15.83 21.34 14.91
CA ASN A 577 -14.96 22.50 14.75
C ASN A 577 -15.74 23.77 14.42
N LEU A 578 -16.79 23.68 13.60
CA LEU A 578 -17.69 24.82 13.36
C LEU A 578 -18.37 25.26 14.65
N LYS A 579 -18.92 24.33 15.44
CA LYS A 579 -19.55 24.65 16.73
C LYS A 579 -18.58 25.28 17.70
N LYS A 580 -17.37 24.74 17.83
CA LYS A 580 -16.29 25.34 18.64
C LYS A 580 -15.93 26.73 18.13
N GLY A 581 -15.89 26.92 16.81
CA GLY A 581 -15.66 28.20 16.17
C GLY A 581 -16.73 29.23 16.55
N GLU A 582 -18.01 28.87 16.54
CA GLU A 582 -19.07 29.79 16.97
C GLU A 582 -18.99 30.10 18.49
N ILE A 583 -18.63 29.13 19.33
CA ILE A 583 -18.42 29.36 20.76
C ILE A 583 -17.26 30.35 21.00
N LEU A 584 -16.13 30.15 20.27
CA LEU A 584 -14.98 31.05 20.35
C LEU A 584 -15.35 32.46 19.85
N LYS A 585 -16.07 32.54 18.72
CA LYS A 585 -16.53 33.81 18.13
C LYS A 585 -17.39 34.62 19.08
N ALA A 586 -18.28 33.97 19.81
CA ALA A 586 -19.15 34.63 20.78
C ALA A 586 -18.40 35.21 21.99
N LYS A 587 -17.15 34.73 22.25
CA LYS A 587 -16.30 35.20 23.36
C LYS A 587 -15.35 36.33 22.99
N ILE A 588 -15.30 36.75 21.72
CA ILE A 588 -14.47 37.86 21.25
C ILE A 588 -15.34 39.08 21.10
N ALA A 589 -15.07 40.09 21.92
CA ALA A 589 -15.79 41.37 21.81
C ALA A 589 -15.38 42.12 20.52
N ALA A 590 -16.36 42.81 19.92
CA ALA A 590 -16.08 43.60 18.73
C ALA A 590 -15.05 44.70 19.01
N GLY A 591 -14.09 44.86 18.10
CA GLY A 591 -13.03 45.90 18.23
C GLY A 591 -11.87 45.52 19.16
N THR A 592 -11.82 44.33 19.75
CA THR A 592 -10.67 43.89 20.57
C THR A 592 -9.45 43.72 19.66
N ASP A 593 -8.34 44.36 20.01
CA ASP A 593 -7.11 44.28 19.21
C ASP A 593 -6.46 42.87 19.24
N LEU A 594 -5.54 42.62 18.29
CA LEU A 594 -4.90 41.31 18.16
C LEU A 594 -4.07 40.93 19.41
N ALA A 595 -3.43 41.88 20.07
CA ALA A 595 -2.60 41.63 21.24
C ALA A 595 -3.45 41.21 22.45
N ALA A 596 -4.59 41.89 22.65
CA ALA A 596 -5.52 41.55 23.71
C ALA A 596 -6.17 40.17 23.47
N ILE A 597 -6.52 39.85 22.22
CA ILE A 597 -7.04 38.49 21.84
C ILE A 597 -5.97 37.45 22.11
N ALA A 598 -4.71 37.72 21.69
CA ALA A 598 -3.63 36.74 21.89
C ALA A 598 -3.36 36.50 23.39
N ALA A 599 -3.39 37.52 24.20
CA ALA A 599 -3.24 37.42 25.66
C ALA A 599 -4.42 36.67 26.32
N GLN A 600 -5.64 36.97 25.92
CA GLN A 600 -6.87 36.28 26.43
C GLN A 600 -6.85 34.78 26.20
N TRP A 601 -6.32 34.35 25.06
CA TRP A 601 -6.36 32.95 24.64
C TRP A 601 -5.02 32.24 24.73
N GLU A 602 -4.00 32.85 25.35
CA GLU A 602 -2.65 32.31 25.50
C GLU A 602 -2.09 31.83 24.14
N THR A 603 -2.24 32.70 23.14
CA THR A 603 -1.72 32.50 21.80
C THR A 603 -0.77 33.65 21.44
N LYS A 604 -0.35 33.74 20.21
CA LYS A 604 0.54 34.83 19.74
C LYS A 604 -0.04 35.54 18.54
N VAL A 605 0.39 36.78 18.36
CA VAL A 605 0.17 37.51 17.10
C VAL A 605 1.27 37.04 16.13
N ASP A 606 0.87 36.45 15.05
CA ASP A 606 1.75 36.05 13.95
C ASP A 606 1.61 37.00 12.76
N THR A 607 2.58 37.01 11.87
CA THR A 607 2.58 37.84 10.66
C THR A 607 2.85 36.98 9.44
N ALA A 608 1.93 37.02 8.49
CA ALA A 608 2.12 36.47 7.16
C ALA A 608 2.61 37.58 6.22
N ARG A 609 3.69 37.33 5.48
CA ARG A 609 4.33 38.31 4.59
C ARG A 609 4.31 37.86 3.14
N GLY A 610 4.14 38.81 2.24
CA GLY A 610 4.14 38.57 0.79
C GLY A 610 3.12 37.51 0.35
N THR A 611 2.02 37.39 1.06
CA THR A 611 1.00 36.36 0.82
C THR A 611 0.14 36.75 -0.39
N SER A 612 -0.04 35.80 -1.31
CA SER A 612 -0.98 35.92 -2.42
C SER A 612 -2.21 35.06 -2.18
N MET A 613 -3.30 35.33 -2.92
CA MET A 613 -4.53 34.52 -2.86
C MET A 613 -4.29 33.05 -3.20
N MET A 614 -3.31 32.75 -4.07
CA MET A 614 -2.95 31.38 -4.43
C MET A 614 -2.24 30.61 -3.31
N GLN A 615 -1.66 31.33 -2.33
CA GLN A 615 -0.98 30.74 -1.18
C GLN A 615 -1.92 30.48 0.00
N ALA A 616 -3.18 30.16 -0.27
CA ALA A 616 -4.22 30.04 0.75
C ALA A 616 -3.90 29.08 1.92
N GLY A 617 -2.82 28.34 1.86
CA GLY A 617 -2.31 27.53 2.99
C GLY A 617 -3.36 26.69 3.72
N GLY A 618 -4.49 26.36 3.08
CA GLY A 618 -5.62 25.68 3.68
C GLY A 618 -6.67 26.59 4.36
N GLU A 619 -6.50 27.93 4.33
CA GLU A 619 -7.42 28.89 4.99
C GLU A 619 -8.04 29.91 4.00
N PRO A 620 -8.83 29.44 3.02
CA PRO A 620 -9.36 30.31 1.95
C PRO A 620 -10.29 31.43 2.47
N ARG A 621 -11.06 31.17 3.54
CA ARG A 621 -11.95 32.18 4.15
C ARG A 621 -11.15 33.30 4.77
N VAL A 622 -10.03 32.99 5.41
CA VAL A 622 -9.13 33.98 6.04
C VAL A 622 -8.52 34.86 4.98
N LEU A 623 -7.96 34.27 3.92
CA LEU A 623 -7.38 35.03 2.80
C LEU A 623 -8.43 35.83 2.05
N GLY A 624 -9.56 35.25 1.72
CA GLY A 624 -10.67 35.97 1.09
C GLY A 624 -11.06 37.21 1.89
N THR A 625 -11.13 37.12 3.22
CA THR A 625 -11.44 38.27 4.07
C THR A 625 -10.33 39.32 4.07
N VAL A 626 -9.05 38.90 4.29
CA VAL A 626 -7.96 39.86 4.42
C VAL A 626 -7.73 40.69 3.15
N PHE A 627 -7.93 40.09 1.97
CA PHE A 627 -7.80 40.79 0.68
C PHE A 627 -8.94 41.78 0.40
N THR A 628 -10.03 41.74 1.16
CA THR A 628 -11.12 42.73 1.05
C THR A 628 -10.97 43.90 2.02
N LEU A 629 -10.13 43.78 3.04
CA LEU A 629 -9.95 44.80 4.06
C LEU A 629 -8.94 45.87 3.60
N ALA A 630 -9.17 47.10 4.04
CA ALA A 630 -8.18 48.18 3.94
C ALA A 630 -7.07 47.95 4.96
N LYS A 631 -5.89 48.58 4.73
CA LYS A 631 -4.81 48.59 5.66
C LYS A 631 -5.26 49.04 7.05
N ASP A 632 -4.69 48.42 8.08
CA ASP A 632 -4.95 48.65 9.51
C ASP A 632 -6.38 48.40 9.98
N VAL A 633 -7.29 47.94 9.09
CA VAL A 633 -8.66 47.55 9.47
C VAL A 633 -8.63 46.11 10.03
N LEU A 634 -9.17 45.98 11.25
CA LEU A 634 -9.32 44.70 11.90
C LEU A 634 -10.53 43.94 11.36
N SER A 635 -10.38 42.65 11.09
CA SER A 635 -11.50 41.77 10.73
C SER A 635 -12.42 41.48 11.93
N GLY A 636 -13.66 41.10 11.69
CA GLY A 636 -14.37 40.26 12.64
C GLY A 636 -13.74 38.84 12.77
N PRO A 637 -14.17 38.07 13.78
CA PRO A 637 -13.71 36.69 13.95
C PRO A 637 -14.13 35.81 12.75
N ILE A 638 -13.15 35.09 12.16
CA ILE A 638 -13.32 34.24 10.98
C ILE A 638 -13.14 32.78 11.38
N ILE A 639 -14.12 31.95 11.15
CA ILE A 639 -14.01 30.49 11.36
C ILE A 639 -13.26 29.89 10.18
N GLY A 640 -12.02 29.46 10.43
CA GLY A 640 -11.14 28.79 9.48
C GLY A 640 -11.15 27.28 9.63
N ASN A 641 -10.29 26.59 8.86
CA ASN A 641 -10.11 25.14 8.98
C ASN A 641 -9.33 24.76 10.24
N GLY A 642 -8.29 25.49 10.59
CA GLY A 642 -7.39 25.21 11.71
C GLY A 642 -7.74 25.91 13.02
N GLY A 643 -8.76 26.77 13.07
CA GLY A 643 -9.13 27.55 14.24
C GLY A 643 -9.98 28.77 13.93
N LEU A 644 -10.21 29.60 14.94
CA LEU A 644 -10.79 30.93 14.77
C LEU A 644 -9.67 31.95 14.50
N TYR A 645 -9.86 32.80 13.51
CA TYR A 645 -8.89 33.81 13.11
C TYR A 645 -9.45 35.21 13.27
N VAL A 646 -8.59 36.14 13.67
CA VAL A 646 -8.80 37.57 13.53
C VAL A 646 -7.57 38.13 12.81
N VAL A 647 -7.77 38.92 11.77
CA VAL A 647 -6.72 39.39 10.87
C VAL A 647 -6.72 40.90 10.72
N LYS A 648 -5.54 41.47 10.44
CA LYS A 648 -5.37 42.88 10.16
C LYS A 648 -4.30 43.07 9.08
N PRO A 649 -4.64 43.61 7.89
CA PRO A 649 -3.66 43.96 6.87
C PRO A 649 -2.67 45.05 7.44
N ILE A 650 -1.38 44.84 7.23
CA ILE A 650 -0.33 45.81 7.67
C ILE A 650 0.28 46.54 6.48
N THR A 651 0.05 46.11 5.28
CA THR A 651 0.43 46.82 4.05
C THR A 651 -0.79 47.18 3.24
N GLU A 652 -0.66 48.23 2.41
CA GLU A 652 -1.69 48.51 1.39
C GLU A 652 -1.75 47.38 0.37
N LYS A 653 -2.98 47.14 -0.15
CA LYS A 653 -3.18 46.22 -1.27
C LYS A 653 -2.49 46.82 -2.52
N PRO A 654 -1.48 46.15 -3.09
CA PRO A 654 -0.80 46.71 -4.26
C PRO A 654 -1.76 46.77 -5.47
N GLN A 655 -1.74 47.90 -6.15
CA GLN A 655 -2.41 48.04 -7.44
C GLN A 655 -1.55 47.41 -8.53
N VAL A 656 -1.87 46.17 -8.89
CA VAL A 656 -1.12 45.44 -9.91
C VAL A 656 -1.68 45.79 -11.27
N GLN A 657 -0.86 46.36 -12.17
CA GLN A 657 -1.23 46.59 -13.56
C GLN A 657 -1.33 45.27 -14.31
N VAL A 658 -2.51 44.99 -14.85
CA VAL A 658 -2.75 43.82 -15.69
C VAL A 658 -2.07 44.06 -17.04
N PRO A 659 -1.21 43.13 -17.50
CA PRO A 659 -0.60 43.23 -18.83
C PRO A 659 -1.65 43.22 -19.95
N ALA A 660 -1.39 43.96 -21.04
CA ALA A 660 -2.24 43.90 -22.23
C ALA A 660 -2.24 42.51 -22.87
N ASP A 661 -1.13 41.80 -22.82
CA ASP A 661 -1.03 40.40 -23.26
C ASP A 661 -1.10 39.44 -22.07
N LEU A 662 -2.20 38.67 -22.03
CA LEU A 662 -2.48 37.64 -21.01
C LEU A 662 -2.34 36.22 -21.58
N SER A 663 -1.72 36.05 -22.75
CA SER A 663 -1.61 34.75 -23.41
C SER A 663 -0.93 33.69 -22.53
N LEU A 664 0.12 34.06 -21.78
CA LEU A 664 0.80 33.18 -20.84
C LEU A 664 -0.13 32.70 -19.70
N PHE A 665 -0.84 33.62 -19.08
CA PHE A 665 -1.77 33.31 -17.97
C PHE A 665 -2.96 32.50 -18.46
N ARG A 666 -3.50 32.82 -19.63
CA ARG A 666 -4.55 32.02 -20.28
C ARG A 666 -4.07 30.59 -20.50
N LYS A 667 -2.84 30.40 -21.00
CA LYS A 667 -2.24 29.08 -21.20
C LYS A 667 -2.03 28.35 -19.85
N GLN A 668 -1.60 29.02 -18.79
CA GLN A 668 -1.44 28.44 -17.47
C GLN A 668 -2.78 27.95 -16.88
N VAL A 669 -3.82 28.79 -16.91
CA VAL A 669 -5.16 28.44 -16.44
C VAL A 669 -5.73 27.27 -17.25
N SER A 670 -5.63 27.32 -18.59
CA SER A 670 -6.07 26.22 -19.46
C SER A 670 -5.32 24.93 -19.18
N SER A 671 -4.01 24.98 -18.96
CA SER A 671 -3.18 23.80 -18.65
C SER A 671 -3.52 23.21 -17.28
N ALA A 672 -3.77 24.05 -16.26
CA ALA A 672 -4.21 23.62 -14.94
C ALA A 672 -5.57 22.94 -15.01
N ALA A 673 -6.53 23.53 -15.72
CA ALA A 673 -7.84 22.95 -15.94
C ALA A 673 -7.79 21.63 -16.73
N ALA A 674 -6.96 21.55 -17.78
CA ALA A 674 -6.74 20.33 -18.54
C ALA A 674 -6.10 19.22 -17.66
N SER A 675 -5.17 19.58 -16.79
CA SER A 675 -4.58 18.63 -15.84
C SER A 675 -5.62 18.13 -14.82
N ALA A 676 -6.49 19.00 -14.32
CA ALA A 676 -7.60 18.62 -13.45
C ALA A 676 -8.55 17.62 -14.15
N VAL A 677 -8.92 17.87 -15.41
CA VAL A 677 -9.73 16.93 -16.21
C VAL A 677 -9.04 15.57 -16.31
N LYS A 678 -7.74 15.52 -16.65
CA LYS A 678 -7.00 14.26 -16.76
C LYS A 678 -7.05 13.42 -15.49
N THR A 679 -7.00 14.05 -14.32
CA THR A 679 -6.97 13.36 -13.02
C THR A 679 -8.37 13.04 -12.49
N THR A 680 -9.40 13.83 -12.82
CA THR A 680 -10.72 13.71 -12.21
C THR A 680 -11.79 13.10 -13.12
N LEU A 681 -11.56 13.00 -14.43
CA LEU A 681 -12.56 12.53 -15.39
C LEU A 681 -13.17 11.18 -14.98
N ILE A 682 -12.33 10.17 -14.80
CA ILE A 682 -12.79 8.81 -14.46
C ILE A 682 -13.50 8.80 -13.10
N SER A 683 -12.96 9.49 -12.11
CA SER A 683 -13.59 9.55 -10.79
C SER A 683 -14.96 10.26 -10.85
N SER A 684 -15.12 11.25 -11.71
CA SER A 684 -16.39 11.93 -11.96
C SER A 684 -17.39 11.00 -12.64
N MET A 685 -16.98 10.25 -13.65
CA MET A 685 -17.81 9.24 -14.31
C MET A 685 -18.25 8.14 -13.32
N LYS A 686 -17.35 7.67 -12.46
CA LYS A 686 -17.68 6.69 -11.40
C LYS A 686 -18.72 7.23 -10.43
N LYS A 687 -18.68 8.52 -10.07
CA LYS A 687 -19.65 9.14 -9.14
C LYS A 687 -21.07 9.22 -9.69
N THR A 688 -21.22 9.37 -11.00
CA THR A 688 -22.51 9.50 -11.65
C THR A 688 -23.08 8.17 -12.14
N ALA A 689 -22.27 7.12 -12.20
CA ALA A 689 -22.64 5.80 -12.70
C ALA A 689 -23.49 5.00 -11.69
N ASP A 690 -24.43 4.19 -12.21
CA ASP A 690 -25.08 3.15 -11.41
C ASP A 690 -24.13 1.96 -11.31
N LEU A 691 -23.40 1.87 -10.20
CA LEU A 691 -22.45 0.79 -9.91
C LEU A 691 -23.09 -0.21 -8.95
N ARG A 692 -23.02 -1.50 -9.33
CA ARG A 692 -23.41 -2.64 -8.48
C ARG A 692 -22.23 -3.57 -8.36
N ASP A 693 -21.67 -3.67 -7.16
CA ASP A 693 -20.51 -4.52 -6.85
C ASP A 693 -20.95 -5.73 -6.02
N ASN A 694 -20.91 -6.92 -6.63
CA ASN A 694 -21.31 -8.17 -6.00
C ASN A 694 -20.10 -9.02 -5.57
N ARG A 695 -18.86 -8.50 -5.64
CA ARG A 695 -17.64 -9.25 -5.33
C ARG A 695 -17.66 -9.90 -3.95
N ALA A 696 -18.30 -9.25 -2.98
CA ALA A 696 -18.45 -9.80 -1.62
C ALA A 696 -19.17 -11.16 -1.56
N ARG A 697 -19.87 -11.56 -2.62
CA ARG A 697 -20.54 -12.88 -2.71
C ARG A 697 -19.61 -13.99 -3.18
N PHE A 698 -18.47 -13.62 -3.77
CA PHE A 698 -17.55 -14.55 -4.44
C PHE A 698 -16.17 -14.61 -3.78
N PHE A 699 -15.79 -13.54 -3.13
CA PHE A 699 -14.43 -13.36 -2.58
C PHE A 699 -14.43 -12.97 -1.10
#